data_9b5bb33c5961e851b8af8d3005f5b987
#
_entry.id   9b5bb33c5961e851b8af8d3005f5b987
#
_cell.length_a   1.000
_cell.length_b   1.000
_cell.length_c   1.000
_cell.angle_alpha   90.00
_cell.angle_beta   90.00
_cell.angle_gamma   90.00
#
_symmetry.space_group_name_H-M   'P 1'
#
loop_
_entity.id
_entity.type
_entity.pdbx_description
1 polymer ?
#
loop_
_entity_poly.entity_id
_entity_poly.type
_entity_poly.pdbx_seq_one_letter_code
_entity_poly.pdbx_strand_id
1 'polypeptide(L)'
;VKNLNKPLTHLKGTLAVLMLCCCFSAHAQRVGLGASPKPAAPVANMGIDPVNPKEYTIAEVTVSGTQFLDPNSMVSISGLKPGDKIRIPGPAVTSSIKRMMDFGTLDDVEILATKIQEEKVWLNIHIKERPRLYKVSFSGIRKGERETLNDKVKLIKGRVITPTVIKNTQLVIKKYYMDKGFYNTKVKVLQIPDSTRGQATLNFTITKGKKVKIEQINIEGNTAISDKILKRKMKGTKQKRIGRLFNPSKYIPKKYDEDKEKLIAYYRKNGYRDAIIEFDSIRNGDETISIDLKVDEGSKYFYRDITWSGNYLYTSKYLGERLGIKKGDVYNPEELDKKINGIPGADVSSIYMDDGYLYFRIEPTEKAVEGDSIDVELRMFEGKQATINRILLNGNTKTSDRVVLRELFTLPGQKFSKTEIINTQRQLSQMGYFDPEKIQINPIPNQADGTVDIEYTVEEKPSDQIELSGGWGGYIGFVGTLGLVFNNFSLKNIPNRETWRPLPSGDGQKLSLRFQANGKQYQTYSLSFSEPWLGGKKPINFGVSLQRTVYRMTDYNQFYTQGLNGGSRGLNYRGGYFNNGITLSLGRRLKEPDRNLVMTHSLSYQRYRLDDLDIFRIGYSNGVSNNISFNTTISRNTLSDFQFPRSGSNISLSGTFTPPYSALRKKNFVDKTDTYRWVEYHKWMFDASYYATITGKLVLSARTHMGFLGAYGDKVGYSPFGRFIVGGSGLAGQGSFSLADQDIIGLRGYQDQKVGPLAANGYPASGGGIVYNKYVMELRYPVSLNPQATIFILGFAEGGNNWGTYKEFNPFDLKRSAGVGARIFMPAFGLLGIDWGYGFDRIQGEPKRSGPQFHFTIGQQIR
;
A
#
# COMPACT_ATOMS: atom_id res chain seq x y z
N VAL A 1 -46.10 -22.39 33.74
CA VAL A 1 -47.52 -22.12 33.89
C VAL A 1 -47.71 -20.64 33.95
N LYS A 2 -48.38 -20.13 32.93
CA LYS A 2 -49.17 -18.86 32.86
C LYS A 2 -48.38 -17.55 32.96
N ASN A 3 -48.44 -16.89 31.92
CA ASN A 3 -49.26 -15.87 31.21
C ASN A 3 -48.56 -14.52 31.21
N LEU A 4 -48.25 -13.99 30.07
CA LEU A 4 -48.99 -13.29 29.01
C LEU A 4 -49.34 -11.83 29.32
N ASN A 5 -48.85 -11.03 28.40
CA ASN A 5 -49.51 -9.84 27.82
C ASN A 5 -49.25 -8.44 28.40
N LYS A 6 -48.61 -7.67 27.49
CA LYS A 6 -49.08 -6.39 26.91
C LYS A 6 -48.35 -5.11 27.38
N PRO A 7 -48.40 -4.04 26.59
CA PRO A 7 -48.22 -3.90 25.11
C PRO A 7 -47.24 -2.79 24.70
N LEU A 8 -46.80 -2.89 23.44
CA LEU A 8 -46.21 -1.83 22.64
C LEU A 8 -47.18 -0.66 22.44
N THR A 9 -46.92 0.47 23.02
CA THR A 9 -47.44 1.78 22.56
C THR A 9 -46.37 2.81 22.79
N HIS A 10 -45.58 3.14 21.76
CA HIS A 10 -44.88 4.40 21.52
C HIS A 10 -43.91 4.23 20.31
N LEU A 11 -44.50 3.87 19.15
CA LEU A 11 -43.83 3.98 17.87
C LEU A 11 -44.81 4.44 16.78
N LYS A 12 -45.46 5.57 17.02
CA LYS A 12 -46.36 6.23 16.05
C LYS A 12 -46.16 7.74 16.04
N GLY A 13 -44.93 8.23 16.17
CA GLY A 13 -44.63 9.66 16.16
C GLY A 13 -43.64 10.15 15.11
N THR A 14 -43.00 9.25 14.41
CA THR A 14 -41.92 9.63 13.47
C THR A 14 -42.15 9.26 12.00
N LEU A 15 -43.34 8.77 11.68
CA LEU A 15 -43.71 8.43 10.29
C LEU A 15 -44.69 9.43 9.63
N ALA A 16 -45.07 10.50 10.33
CA ALA A 16 -46.03 11.51 9.83
C ALA A 16 -45.40 12.77 9.23
N VAL A 17 -44.07 12.91 9.23
CA VAL A 17 -43.36 14.08 8.68
C VAL A 17 -42.72 13.80 7.29
N LEU A 18 -42.74 12.53 6.84
CA LEU A 18 -42.18 12.18 5.51
C LEU A 18 -43.24 11.96 4.41
N MET A 19 -44.50 12.24 4.70
CA MET A 19 -45.61 12.04 3.73
C MET A 19 -46.36 13.32 3.36
N LEU A 20 -45.78 14.52 3.62
CA LEU A 20 -46.41 15.79 3.33
C LEU A 20 -45.70 16.64 2.26
N CYS A 21 -44.87 16.05 1.41
CA CYS A 21 -44.21 16.73 0.28
C CYS A 21 -44.44 16.09 -1.10
N CYS A 22 -45.51 15.35 -1.30
CA CYS A 22 -45.83 14.76 -2.61
C CYS A 22 -47.28 15.03 -3.02
N CYS A 23 -47.78 16.27 -2.91
CA CYS A 23 -49.00 16.70 -3.55
C CYS A 23 -48.79 18.06 -4.15
N PHE A 24 -48.06 18.10 -5.27
CA PHE A 24 -48.20 19.21 -6.26
C PHE A 24 -48.49 18.63 -7.63
N SER A 25 -49.74 18.77 -7.99
CA SER A 25 -50.41 18.91 -9.26
C SER A 25 -49.68 18.42 -10.50
N ALA A 26 -50.04 17.25 -10.99
CA ALA A 26 -49.88 16.92 -12.40
C ALA A 26 -50.84 17.74 -13.25
N HIS A 27 -50.38 18.85 -13.86
CA HIS A 27 -51.03 19.44 -15.02
C HIS A 27 -50.52 18.67 -16.24
N ALA A 28 -51.37 17.78 -16.74
CA ALA A 28 -51.19 17.19 -18.04
C ALA A 28 -51.43 18.27 -19.10
N GLN A 29 -50.36 18.88 -19.58
CA GLN A 29 -50.42 19.55 -20.86
C GLN A 29 -50.49 18.49 -21.95
N ARG A 30 -51.64 18.40 -22.60
CA ARG A 30 -51.80 17.74 -23.88
C ARG A 30 -50.85 18.42 -24.86
N VAL A 31 -49.72 17.82 -25.14
CA VAL A 31 -48.90 18.14 -26.30
C VAL A 31 -49.68 17.63 -27.50
N GLY A 32 -50.13 18.58 -28.29
CA GLY A 32 -50.80 18.29 -29.57
C GLY A 32 -49.94 17.42 -30.44
N LEU A 33 -50.53 16.40 -30.97
CA LEU A 33 -49.97 15.59 -32.05
C LEU A 33 -49.55 16.55 -33.16
N GLY A 34 -48.24 16.80 -33.26
CA GLY A 34 -47.65 17.50 -34.38
C GLY A 34 -48.03 16.79 -35.67
N ALA A 35 -48.52 17.58 -36.56
CA ALA A 35 -48.90 17.15 -37.88
C ALA A 35 -47.80 16.27 -38.50
N SER A 36 -48.22 15.13 -39.04
CA SER A 36 -47.40 14.31 -39.93
C SER A 36 -46.76 15.22 -40.98
N PRO A 37 -45.47 15.06 -41.32
CA PRO A 37 -44.87 15.80 -42.38
C PRO A 37 -45.70 15.51 -43.66
N LYS A 38 -46.16 16.58 -44.29
CA LYS A 38 -46.79 16.49 -45.62
C LYS A 38 -45.91 15.59 -46.50
N PRO A 39 -46.51 14.63 -47.21
CA PRO A 39 -45.74 13.89 -48.19
C PRO A 39 -45.13 14.90 -49.14
N ALA A 40 -43.83 14.74 -49.43
CA ALA A 40 -43.13 15.51 -50.42
C ALA A 40 -43.96 15.50 -51.74
N ALA A 41 -44.10 16.69 -52.34
CA ALA A 41 -44.75 16.78 -53.65
C ALA A 41 -44.15 15.74 -54.60
N PRO A 42 -44.92 15.09 -55.46
CA PRO A 42 -44.42 14.08 -56.37
C PRO A 42 -43.29 14.71 -57.19
N VAL A 43 -42.12 14.07 -57.11
CA VAL A 43 -40.96 14.44 -57.90
C VAL A 43 -41.43 14.36 -59.34
N ALA A 44 -41.41 15.48 -60.04
CA ALA A 44 -41.74 15.59 -61.45
C ALA A 44 -40.87 14.59 -62.16
N ASN A 45 -41.47 13.72 -62.95
CA ASN A 45 -40.77 12.67 -63.71
C ASN A 45 -39.97 13.43 -64.79
N MET A 46 -38.69 13.71 -64.49
CA MET A 46 -37.82 14.52 -65.35
C MET A 46 -37.26 13.74 -66.55
N GLY A 47 -37.87 12.62 -66.87
CA GLY A 47 -37.52 11.87 -68.10
C GLY A 47 -36.17 11.14 -68.03
N ILE A 48 -35.65 10.95 -66.87
CA ILE A 48 -34.46 10.08 -66.70
C ILE A 48 -34.92 8.60 -66.80
N ASP A 49 -34.51 7.97 -67.87
CA ASP A 49 -34.77 6.54 -68.07
C ASP A 49 -33.68 5.71 -67.36
N PRO A 50 -34.05 4.93 -66.35
CA PRO A 50 -33.08 4.12 -65.62
C PRO A 50 -32.46 3.01 -66.49
N VAL A 51 -33.07 2.64 -67.59
CA VAL A 51 -32.62 1.56 -68.48
C VAL A 51 -31.66 2.07 -69.55
N ASN A 52 -31.87 3.31 -70.04
CA ASN A 52 -31.07 3.93 -71.13
C ASN A 52 -30.35 5.19 -70.61
N PRO A 53 -29.18 5.06 -69.97
CA PRO A 53 -28.43 6.21 -69.45
C PRO A 53 -28.05 7.19 -70.56
N LYS A 54 -28.44 8.44 -70.40
CA LYS A 54 -28.04 9.51 -71.33
C LYS A 54 -26.84 10.32 -70.74
N GLU A 55 -26.06 10.91 -71.65
CA GLU A 55 -24.95 11.76 -71.26
C GLU A 55 -25.45 13.21 -71.15
N TYR A 56 -25.07 13.89 -70.05
CA TYR A 56 -25.45 15.25 -69.76
C TYR A 56 -24.20 16.03 -69.36
N THR A 57 -24.17 17.35 -69.65
CA THR A 57 -23.14 18.25 -69.14
C THR A 57 -23.69 18.86 -67.83
N ILE A 58 -22.90 18.80 -66.76
CA ILE A 58 -23.29 19.43 -65.49
C ILE A 58 -23.30 20.95 -65.66
N ALA A 59 -24.46 21.60 -65.51
CA ALA A 59 -24.56 23.02 -65.50
C ALA A 59 -24.20 23.67 -64.17
N GLU A 60 -24.64 23.03 -63.08
CA GLU A 60 -24.43 23.51 -61.71
C GLU A 60 -24.52 22.33 -60.75
N VAL A 61 -23.79 22.41 -59.63
CA VAL A 61 -23.89 21.47 -58.51
C VAL A 61 -24.16 22.29 -57.25
N THR A 62 -25.28 22.03 -56.63
CA THR A 62 -25.67 22.61 -55.35
C THR A 62 -25.69 21.55 -54.25
N VAL A 63 -25.56 21.97 -53.00
CA VAL A 63 -25.64 21.05 -51.83
C VAL A 63 -26.74 21.55 -50.91
N SER A 64 -27.55 20.62 -50.43
CA SER A 64 -28.60 20.90 -49.44
C SER A 64 -28.54 19.92 -48.28
N GLY A 65 -29.15 20.26 -47.15
CA GLY A 65 -29.18 19.43 -45.94
C GLY A 65 -27.97 19.60 -45.03
N THR A 66 -27.03 20.50 -45.30
CA THR A 66 -25.90 20.83 -44.47
C THR A 66 -26.30 21.55 -43.19
N GLN A 67 -25.74 21.16 -42.05
CA GLN A 67 -25.89 21.85 -40.76
C GLN A 67 -24.55 22.36 -40.22
N PHE A 68 -23.49 21.58 -40.39
CA PHE A 68 -22.18 21.88 -39.87
C PHE A 68 -21.06 21.76 -40.92
N LEU A 69 -21.34 21.16 -42.05
CA LEU A 69 -20.41 21.03 -43.16
C LEU A 69 -20.53 22.14 -44.15
N ASP A 70 -19.39 22.63 -44.66
CA ASP A 70 -19.40 23.66 -45.69
C ASP A 70 -19.86 23.07 -47.05
N PRO A 71 -20.89 23.67 -47.69
CA PRO A 71 -21.42 23.22 -48.96
C PRO A 71 -20.36 23.10 -50.07
N ASN A 72 -19.44 24.08 -50.19
CA ASN A 72 -18.41 24.07 -51.19
C ASN A 72 -17.42 22.94 -51.04
N SER A 73 -17.08 22.63 -49.80
CA SER A 73 -16.23 21.45 -49.47
C SER A 73 -16.91 20.14 -49.86
N MET A 74 -18.24 20.05 -49.71
CA MET A 74 -18.99 18.85 -50.08
C MET A 74 -19.05 18.71 -51.62
N VAL A 75 -19.21 19.78 -52.37
CA VAL A 75 -19.10 19.76 -53.83
C VAL A 75 -17.71 19.25 -54.24
N SER A 76 -16.65 19.73 -53.62
CA SER A 76 -15.29 19.33 -53.94
C SER A 76 -15.08 17.84 -53.66
N ILE A 77 -15.56 17.33 -52.55
CA ILE A 77 -15.49 15.90 -52.15
C ILE A 77 -16.29 15.00 -53.10
N SER A 78 -17.41 15.49 -53.59
CA SER A 78 -18.23 14.74 -54.54
C SER A 78 -17.47 14.44 -55.85
N GLY A 79 -16.56 15.35 -56.21
CA GLY A 79 -15.81 15.29 -57.46
C GLY A 79 -16.65 15.58 -58.72
N LEU A 80 -17.86 16.10 -58.54
CA LEU A 80 -18.71 16.56 -59.66
C LEU A 80 -18.48 18.07 -59.84
N LYS A 81 -18.11 18.48 -61.07
CA LYS A 81 -17.80 19.87 -61.36
C LYS A 81 -18.73 20.39 -62.51
N PRO A 82 -19.14 21.64 -62.44
CA PRO A 82 -19.77 22.27 -63.58
C PRO A 82 -18.90 22.18 -64.81
N GLY A 83 -19.47 21.77 -65.96
CA GLY A 83 -18.79 21.53 -67.23
C GLY A 83 -18.43 20.08 -67.48
N ASP A 84 -18.42 19.21 -66.46
CA ASP A 84 -18.14 17.78 -66.67
C ASP A 84 -19.29 17.07 -67.40
N LYS A 85 -18.95 16.15 -68.27
CA LYS A 85 -19.93 15.25 -68.88
C LYS A 85 -20.13 14.00 -68.09
N ILE A 86 -21.38 13.70 -67.74
CA ILE A 86 -21.73 12.52 -66.94
C ILE A 86 -22.88 11.72 -67.53
N ARG A 87 -22.83 10.42 -67.34
CA ARG A 87 -24.02 9.56 -67.61
C ARG A 87 -24.92 9.50 -66.40
N ILE A 88 -26.21 9.70 -66.61
CA ILE A 88 -27.18 9.60 -65.51
C ILE A 88 -28.31 8.61 -65.93
N PRO A 89 -28.56 7.55 -65.15
CA PRO A 89 -27.71 7.07 -64.06
C PRO A 89 -26.39 6.48 -64.58
N GLY A 90 -25.33 6.57 -63.73
CA GLY A 90 -24.04 6.08 -64.17
C GLY A 90 -22.95 6.02 -63.09
N PRO A 91 -21.77 5.48 -63.45
CA PRO A 91 -20.71 5.19 -62.48
C PRO A 91 -20.15 6.44 -61.80
N ALA A 92 -20.18 7.62 -62.45
CA ALA A 92 -19.70 8.86 -61.87
C ALA A 92 -20.56 9.27 -60.65
N VAL A 93 -21.88 9.13 -60.73
CA VAL A 93 -22.82 9.42 -59.64
C VAL A 93 -22.56 8.46 -58.48
N THR A 94 -22.47 7.18 -58.80
CA THR A 94 -22.19 6.14 -57.78
C THR A 94 -20.86 6.36 -57.08
N SER A 95 -19.83 6.72 -57.86
CA SER A 95 -18.52 7.01 -57.29
C SER A 95 -18.50 8.25 -56.43
N SER A 96 -19.29 9.27 -56.77
CA SER A 96 -19.48 10.51 -55.99
C SER A 96 -20.15 10.20 -54.63
N ILE A 97 -21.27 9.46 -54.69
CA ILE A 97 -21.95 9.03 -53.44
C ILE A 97 -20.98 8.22 -52.57
N LYS A 98 -20.23 7.25 -53.15
CA LYS A 98 -19.28 6.47 -52.41
C LYS A 98 -18.19 7.32 -51.74
N ARG A 99 -17.56 8.25 -52.48
CA ARG A 99 -16.53 9.15 -51.92
C ARG A 99 -17.09 10.01 -50.79
N MET A 100 -18.29 10.51 -50.91
CA MET A 100 -18.94 11.34 -49.87
C MET A 100 -19.27 10.47 -48.65
N MET A 101 -19.77 9.26 -48.83
CA MET A 101 -20.00 8.30 -47.70
C MET A 101 -18.72 7.87 -47.02
N ASP A 102 -17.64 7.66 -47.77
CA ASP A 102 -16.32 7.29 -47.24
C ASP A 102 -15.69 8.41 -46.37
N PHE A 103 -16.13 9.66 -46.57
CA PHE A 103 -15.75 10.77 -45.69
C PHE A 103 -16.19 10.56 -44.22
N GLY A 104 -17.18 9.69 -43.99
CA GLY A 104 -17.53 9.19 -42.68
C GLY A 104 -18.39 10.08 -41.78
N THR A 105 -18.62 11.34 -42.17
CA THR A 105 -19.43 12.29 -41.40
C THR A 105 -20.90 12.32 -41.83
N LEU A 106 -21.22 11.69 -42.96
CA LEU A 106 -22.53 11.64 -43.55
C LEU A 106 -23.30 10.38 -43.18
N ASP A 107 -24.60 10.52 -42.91
CA ASP A 107 -25.52 9.41 -42.65
C ASP A 107 -26.13 8.92 -43.96
N ASP A 108 -26.45 9.86 -44.86
CA ASP A 108 -27.03 9.56 -46.16
C ASP A 108 -26.61 10.62 -47.18
N VAL A 109 -26.58 10.23 -48.45
CA VAL A 109 -26.25 11.09 -49.59
C VAL A 109 -27.14 10.74 -50.79
N GLU A 110 -27.92 11.68 -51.24
CA GLU A 110 -28.76 11.56 -52.43
C GLU A 110 -28.32 12.59 -53.48
N ILE A 111 -28.17 12.19 -54.72
CA ILE A 111 -27.90 13.11 -55.81
C ILE A 111 -29.14 13.21 -56.67
N LEU A 112 -29.76 14.38 -56.67
CA LEU A 112 -31.02 14.70 -57.31
C LEU A 112 -30.77 15.60 -58.53
N ALA A 113 -31.33 15.26 -59.66
CA ALA A 113 -31.44 16.19 -60.81
C ALA A 113 -32.57 17.16 -60.51
N THR A 114 -32.28 18.48 -60.38
CA THR A 114 -33.29 19.50 -60.09
C THR A 114 -33.86 20.11 -61.34
N LYS A 115 -33.09 20.07 -62.42
CA LYS A 115 -33.54 20.60 -63.78
C LYS A 115 -32.74 19.86 -64.86
N ILE A 116 -33.40 19.58 -65.96
CA ILE A 116 -32.81 19.07 -67.20
C ILE A 116 -33.27 19.94 -68.30
N GLN A 117 -32.35 20.48 -69.09
CA GLN A 117 -32.66 21.33 -70.22
C GLN A 117 -31.70 21.01 -71.37
N GLU A 118 -32.23 20.39 -72.45
CA GLU A 118 -31.44 19.85 -73.53
C GLU A 118 -30.38 18.83 -73.06
N GLU A 119 -29.09 19.09 -73.25
CA GLU A 119 -27.99 18.26 -72.79
C GLU A 119 -27.40 18.69 -71.45
N LYS A 120 -28.02 19.63 -70.76
CA LYS A 120 -27.58 20.18 -69.49
C LYS A 120 -28.39 19.67 -68.29
N VAL A 121 -27.71 19.35 -67.20
CA VAL A 121 -28.32 18.91 -65.95
C VAL A 121 -27.84 19.76 -64.77
N TRP A 122 -28.77 20.13 -63.92
CA TRP A 122 -28.51 20.78 -62.61
C TRP A 122 -28.65 19.72 -61.52
N LEU A 123 -27.62 19.54 -60.72
CA LEU A 123 -27.54 18.51 -59.68
C LEU A 123 -27.64 19.17 -58.31
N ASN A 124 -28.47 18.60 -57.47
CA ASN A 124 -28.47 18.88 -56.05
C ASN A 124 -28.01 17.67 -55.25
N ILE A 125 -26.97 17.82 -54.49
CA ILE A 125 -26.48 16.80 -53.58
C ILE A 125 -27.17 17.04 -52.25
N HIS A 126 -28.18 16.23 -51.98
CA HIS A 126 -28.86 16.27 -50.68
C HIS A 126 -28.12 15.37 -49.70
N ILE A 127 -27.61 15.95 -48.59
CA ILE A 127 -26.84 15.22 -47.60
C ILE A 127 -27.56 15.23 -46.25
N LYS A 128 -27.40 14.13 -45.53
CA LYS A 128 -27.84 14.02 -44.18
C LYS A 128 -26.62 13.80 -43.30
N GLU A 129 -26.28 14.80 -42.48
CA GLU A 129 -25.14 14.71 -41.61
C GLU A 129 -25.38 13.78 -40.43
N ARG A 130 -24.32 13.04 -40.01
CA ARG A 130 -24.36 12.28 -38.76
C ARG A 130 -24.42 13.21 -37.57
N PRO A 131 -25.26 12.88 -36.57
CA PRO A 131 -25.37 13.73 -35.39
C PRO A 131 -24.07 13.80 -34.59
N ARG A 132 -23.84 14.97 -33.98
CA ARG A 132 -22.71 15.16 -33.08
C ARG A 132 -23.08 14.79 -31.64
N LEU A 133 -22.12 14.27 -30.90
CA LEU A 133 -22.33 13.85 -29.54
C LEU A 133 -22.62 15.05 -28.61
N TYR A 134 -23.80 15.08 -28.02
CA TYR A 134 -24.15 16.03 -26.98
C TYR A 134 -23.77 15.51 -25.58
N LYS A 135 -24.16 14.27 -25.25
CA LYS A 135 -23.97 13.66 -23.93
C LYS A 135 -23.86 12.16 -24.04
N VAL A 136 -23.06 11.59 -23.14
CA VAL A 136 -23.02 10.15 -22.89
C VAL A 136 -23.66 9.86 -21.53
N SER A 137 -24.51 8.84 -21.49
CA SER A 137 -25.08 8.35 -20.25
C SER A 137 -24.97 6.83 -20.16
N PHE A 138 -24.86 6.33 -18.92
CA PHE A 138 -24.79 4.92 -18.64
C PHE A 138 -25.89 4.53 -17.67
N SER A 139 -26.66 3.50 -18.01
CA SER A 139 -27.74 2.96 -17.20
C SER A 139 -27.48 1.48 -16.82
N GLY A 140 -28.13 0.99 -15.76
CA GLY A 140 -27.93 -0.37 -15.25
C GLY A 140 -26.69 -0.58 -14.37
N ILE A 141 -26.00 0.50 -13.95
CA ILE A 141 -24.75 0.45 -13.17
C ILE A 141 -24.73 1.44 -12.00
N ARG A 142 -23.83 1.21 -11.03
CA ARG A 142 -23.66 2.07 -9.84
C ARG A 142 -22.95 3.39 -10.18
N LYS A 143 -23.12 4.43 -9.34
CA LYS A 143 -22.53 5.75 -9.53
C LYS A 143 -21.01 5.72 -9.74
N GLY A 144 -20.23 5.07 -8.89
CA GLY A 144 -18.78 5.01 -9.03
C GLY A 144 -18.29 4.23 -10.26
N GLU A 145 -19.08 3.26 -10.77
CA GLU A 145 -18.76 2.58 -12.04
C GLU A 145 -19.00 3.51 -13.24
N ARG A 146 -20.00 4.40 -13.14
CA ARG A 146 -20.31 5.38 -14.16
C ARG A 146 -19.17 6.40 -14.33
N GLU A 147 -18.62 6.89 -13.22
CA GLU A 147 -17.46 7.78 -13.21
C GLU A 147 -16.26 7.10 -13.88
N THR A 148 -15.93 5.88 -13.46
CA THR A 148 -14.82 5.11 -14.04
C THR A 148 -15.01 4.84 -15.54
N LEU A 149 -16.24 4.59 -16.00
CA LEU A 149 -16.51 4.36 -17.43
C LEU A 149 -16.40 5.64 -18.25
N ASN A 150 -16.80 6.79 -17.72
CA ASN A 150 -16.59 8.08 -18.38
C ASN A 150 -15.11 8.30 -18.70
N ASP A 151 -14.22 8.04 -17.72
CA ASP A 151 -12.78 8.22 -17.91
C ASP A 151 -12.19 7.23 -18.93
N LYS A 152 -12.71 5.98 -18.96
CA LYS A 152 -12.20 4.95 -19.88
C LYS A 152 -12.69 5.09 -21.31
N VAL A 153 -13.92 5.52 -21.49
CA VAL A 153 -14.57 5.64 -22.80
C VAL A 153 -14.05 6.85 -23.58
N LYS A 154 -13.66 7.93 -22.90
CA LYS A 154 -13.04 9.15 -23.47
C LYS A 154 -13.80 9.72 -24.66
N LEU A 155 -15.14 9.72 -24.64
CA LEU A 155 -15.96 10.36 -25.65
C LEU A 155 -16.08 11.87 -25.40
N ILE A 156 -15.62 12.66 -26.37
CA ILE A 156 -15.61 14.12 -26.28
C ILE A 156 -16.90 14.65 -26.86
N LYS A 157 -17.55 15.63 -26.19
CA LYS A 157 -18.70 16.36 -26.68
C LYS A 157 -18.37 17.03 -28.03
N GLY A 158 -19.30 17.00 -29.00
CA GLY A 158 -19.11 17.51 -30.33
C GLY A 158 -18.53 16.54 -31.36
N ARG A 159 -18.04 15.37 -30.94
CA ARG A 159 -17.55 14.34 -31.85
C ARG A 159 -18.71 13.76 -32.68
N VAL A 160 -18.46 13.52 -33.97
CA VAL A 160 -19.41 12.83 -34.86
C VAL A 160 -19.64 11.40 -34.39
N ILE A 161 -20.90 10.99 -34.31
CA ILE A 161 -21.32 9.67 -33.90
C ILE A 161 -21.31 8.74 -35.11
N THR A 162 -20.28 7.93 -35.25
CA THR A 162 -20.19 6.88 -36.29
C THR A 162 -20.50 5.50 -35.69
N PRO A 163 -20.93 4.53 -36.51
CA PRO A 163 -21.13 3.13 -36.08
C PRO A 163 -19.86 2.56 -35.42
N THR A 164 -18.68 2.94 -35.92
CA THR A 164 -17.38 2.53 -35.36
C THR A 164 -17.17 3.08 -33.97
N VAL A 165 -17.51 4.35 -33.70
CA VAL A 165 -17.42 4.96 -32.38
C VAL A 165 -18.32 4.24 -31.38
N ILE A 166 -19.55 3.93 -31.78
CA ILE A 166 -20.50 3.17 -30.95
C ILE A 166 -19.95 1.77 -30.63
N LYS A 167 -19.52 1.04 -31.65
CA LYS A 167 -18.99 -0.34 -31.50
C LYS A 167 -17.75 -0.38 -30.63
N ASN A 168 -16.81 0.54 -30.84
CA ASN A 168 -15.60 0.65 -30.00
C ASN A 168 -15.94 0.97 -28.54
N THR A 169 -16.90 1.86 -28.32
CA THR A 169 -17.38 2.17 -26.96
C THR A 169 -18.00 0.95 -26.30
N GLN A 170 -18.85 0.23 -27.00
CA GLN A 170 -19.41 -1.02 -26.49
C GLN A 170 -18.33 -2.06 -26.15
N LEU A 171 -17.27 -2.15 -26.96
CA LEU A 171 -16.15 -3.06 -26.69
C LEU A 171 -15.36 -2.64 -25.45
N VAL A 172 -15.09 -1.34 -25.28
CA VAL A 172 -14.42 -0.80 -24.07
C VAL A 172 -15.23 -1.12 -22.82
N ILE A 173 -16.55 -0.90 -22.86
CA ILE A 173 -17.46 -1.21 -21.76
C ILE A 173 -17.46 -2.71 -21.46
N LYS A 174 -17.59 -3.57 -22.47
CA LYS A 174 -17.55 -5.03 -22.30
C LYS A 174 -16.23 -5.46 -21.67
N LYS A 175 -15.08 -4.99 -22.20
CA LYS A 175 -13.75 -5.31 -21.68
C LYS A 175 -13.61 -4.94 -20.20
N TYR A 176 -14.09 -3.74 -19.82
CA TYR A 176 -14.08 -3.28 -18.43
C TYR A 176 -14.82 -4.25 -17.48
N TYR A 177 -15.98 -4.78 -17.90
CA TYR A 177 -16.74 -5.73 -17.09
C TYR A 177 -16.17 -7.15 -17.14
N MET A 178 -15.60 -7.57 -18.28
CA MET A 178 -14.85 -8.83 -18.39
C MET A 178 -13.67 -8.86 -17.41
N ASP A 179 -12.91 -7.78 -17.31
CA ASP A 179 -11.80 -7.64 -16.35
C ASP A 179 -12.27 -7.71 -14.88
N LYS A 180 -13.57 -7.48 -14.63
CA LYS A 180 -14.20 -7.65 -13.31
C LYS A 180 -14.86 -9.02 -13.12
N GLY A 181 -14.77 -9.90 -14.11
CA GLY A 181 -15.33 -11.26 -14.09
C GLY A 181 -16.78 -11.38 -14.59
N PHE A 182 -17.33 -10.31 -15.18
CA PHE A 182 -18.65 -10.34 -15.81
C PHE A 182 -18.51 -10.63 -17.30
N TYR A 183 -18.23 -11.88 -17.65
CA TYR A 183 -17.91 -12.29 -19.00
C TYR A 183 -19.10 -12.09 -19.97
N ASN A 184 -20.33 -12.36 -19.53
CA ASN A 184 -21.56 -12.29 -20.33
C ASN A 184 -22.24 -10.92 -20.30
N THR A 185 -21.47 -9.82 -20.16
CA THR A 185 -22.02 -8.47 -20.15
C THR A 185 -22.59 -8.09 -21.52
N LYS A 186 -23.88 -7.71 -21.51
CA LYS A 186 -24.58 -7.19 -22.70
C LYS A 186 -24.64 -5.65 -22.61
N VAL A 187 -24.31 -4.97 -23.70
CA VAL A 187 -24.35 -3.51 -23.81
C VAL A 187 -25.24 -3.14 -24.99
N LYS A 188 -26.39 -2.55 -24.70
CA LYS A 188 -27.30 -1.96 -25.70
C LYS A 188 -27.05 -0.46 -25.74
N VAL A 189 -27.12 0.14 -26.91
CA VAL A 189 -27.04 1.58 -27.09
C VAL A 189 -28.35 2.10 -27.65
N LEU A 190 -28.81 3.21 -27.08
CA LEU A 190 -29.91 3.99 -27.60
C LEU A 190 -29.38 5.36 -27.97
N GLN A 191 -29.49 5.72 -29.23
CA GLN A 191 -29.18 7.04 -29.74
C GLN A 191 -30.47 7.87 -29.71
N ILE A 192 -30.46 8.91 -28.92
CA ILE A 192 -31.60 9.87 -28.80
C ILE A 192 -31.22 11.11 -29.56
N PRO A 193 -31.79 11.34 -30.76
CA PRO A 193 -31.48 12.50 -31.57
C PRO A 193 -32.16 13.77 -31.04
N ASP A 194 -31.45 14.89 -31.14
CA ASP A 194 -32.01 16.23 -31.08
C ASP A 194 -31.94 16.82 -32.50
N SER A 195 -33.04 16.67 -33.23
CA SER A 195 -33.13 17.05 -34.63
C SER A 195 -32.99 18.55 -34.86
N THR A 196 -33.28 19.36 -33.84
CA THR A 196 -33.19 20.84 -33.95
C THR A 196 -31.76 21.36 -33.90
N ARG A 197 -30.86 20.58 -33.29
CA ARG A 197 -29.45 20.98 -33.07
C ARG A 197 -28.45 20.08 -33.80
N GLY A 198 -28.89 19.08 -34.58
CA GLY A 198 -28.01 18.13 -35.25
C GLY A 198 -27.13 17.32 -34.26
N GLN A 199 -27.61 17.14 -33.05
CA GLN A 199 -26.88 16.46 -31.96
C GLN A 199 -27.62 15.20 -31.50
N ALA A 200 -26.92 14.31 -30.81
CA ALA A 200 -27.58 13.18 -30.17
C ALA A 200 -26.94 12.82 -28.84
N THR A 201 -27.74 12.26 -27.95
CA THR A 201 -27.31 11.66 -26.70
C THR A 201 -27.17 10.15 -26.89
N LEU A 202 -26.02 9.60 -26.50
CA LEU A 202 -25.80 8.16 -26.45
C LEU A 202 -26.10 7.62 -25.07
N ASN A 203 -27.09 6.75 -24.94
CA ASN A 203 -27.39 6.05 -23.69
C ASN A 203 -26.99 4.57 -23.80
N PHE A 204 -25.95 4.17 -23.04
CA PHE A 204 -25.50 2.79 -22.95
C PHE A 204 -26.19 2.09 -21.79
N THR A 205 -27.07 1.15 -22.11
CA THR A 205 -27.73 0.29 -21.12
C THR A 205 -26.90 -0.98 -20.94
N ILE A 206 -26.39 -1.18 -19.72
CA ILE A 206 -25.45 -2.23 -19.38
C ILE A 206 -26.14 -3.27 -18.52
N THR A 207 -26.21 -4.50 -19.01
CA THR A 207 -26.68 -5.65 -18.26
C THR A 207 -25.47 -6.55 -17.96
N LYS A 208 -24.96 -6.49 -16.72
CA LYS A 208 -23.71 -7.16 -16.34
C LYS A 208 -23.79 -8.68 -16.37
N GLY A 209 -24.98 -9.25 -16.10
CA GLY A 209 -25.11 -10.68 -15.84
C GLY A 209 -24.48 -11.13 -14.53
N LYS A 210 -24.34 -12.42 -14.34
CA LYS A 210 -23.64 -13.02 -13.19
C LYS A 210 -22.13 -13.12 -13.47
N LYS A 211 -21.34 -13.19 -12.40
CA LYS A 211 -19.89 -13.44 -12.55
C LYS A 211 -19.69 -14.90 -12.92
N VAL A 212 -19.00 -15.11 -14.02
CA VAL A 212 -18.67 -16.46 -14.50
C VAL A 212 -17.58 -17.06 -13.61
N LYS A 213 -17.80 -18.29 -13.14
CA LYS A 213 -16.87 -19.02 -12.27
C LYS A 213 -16.21 -20.15 -13.05
N ILE A 214 -14.97 -20.46 -12.69
CA ILE A 214 -14.24 -21.59 -13.25
C ILE A 214 -14.65 -22.85 -12.48
N GLU A 215 -15.30 -23.77 -13.14
CA GLU A 215 -15.73 -25.04 -12.57
C GLU A 215 -14.56 -26.04 -12.56
N GLN A 216 -13.92 -26.22 -13.71
CA GLN A 216 -12.84 -27.16 -13.88
C GLN A 216 -11.73 -26.59 -14.76
N ILE A 217 -10.51 -27.02 -14.49
CA ILE A 217 -9.35 -26.79 -15.33
C ILE A 217 -8.75 -28.16 -15.60
N ASN A 218 -8.73 -28.57 -16.85
CA ASN A 218 -8.11 -29.81 -17.32
C ASN A 218 -6.79 -29.44 -17.97
N ILE A 219 -5.75 -30.17 -17.64
CA ILE A 219 -4.42 -30.01 -18.25
C ILE A 219 -4.03 -31.37 -18.76
N GLU A 220 -3.68 -31.45 -20.02
CA GLU A 220 -3.28 -32.68 -20.72
C GLU A 220 -1.86 -32.51 -21.26
N GLY A 221 -1.14 -33.63 -21.44
CA GLY A 221 0.24 -33.63 -21.95
C GLY A 221 1.31 -33.38 -20.91
N ASN A 222 0.92 -33.07 -19.67
CA ASN A 222 1.82 -32.79 -18.55
C ASN A 222 2.25 -34.07 -17.81
N THR A 223 3.21 -34.78 -18.35
CA THR A 223 3.72 -36.05 -17.78
C THR A 223 4.75 -35.84 -16.68
N ALA A 224 5.62 -34.86 -16.86
CA ALA A 224 6.73 -34.56 -15.95
C ALA A 224 6.30 -33.70 -14.74
N ILE A 225 5.31 -32.82 -14.92
CA ILE A 225 4.86 -31.93 -13.86
C ILE A 225 3.36 -32.16 -13.57
N SER A 226 3.05 -32.55 -12.34
CA SER A 226 1.67 -32.88 -11.99
C SER A 226 0.71 -31.68 -12.08
N ASP A 227 -0.54 -31.96 -12.47
CA ASP A 227 -1.67 -31.03 -12.49
C ASP A 227 -1.77 -30.14 -11.26
N LYS A 228 -1.57 -30.73 -10.08
CA LYS A 228 -1.66 -30.04 -8.80
C LYS A 228 -0.65 -28.90 -8.70
N ILE A 229 0.55 -29.09 -9.22
CA ILE A 229 1.62 -28.08 -9.24
C ILE A 229 1.24 -27.01 -10.26
N LEU A 230 0.89 -27.38 -11.50
CA LEU A 230 0.53 -26.45 -12.57
C LEU A 230 -0.67 -25.57 -12.18
N LYS A 231 -1.76 -26.16 -11.70
CA LYS A 231 -2.94 -25.44 -11.19
C LYS A 231 -2.61 -24.51 -10.01
N ARG A 232 -1.54 -24.81 -9.22
CA ARG A 232 -1.05 -23.92 -8.17
C ARG A 232 -0.34 -22.69 -8.74
N LYS A 233 0.35 -22.83 -9.88
CA LYS A 233 1.05 -21.72 -10.54
C LYS A 233 0.08 -20.75 -11.21
N MET A 234 -1.03 -21.19 -11.70
CA MET A 234 -2.13 -20.36 -12.20
C MET A 234 -2.79 -19.57 -11.05
N LYS A 235 -2.16 -18.48 -10.61
CA LYS A 235 -2.61 -17.74 -9.42
C LYS A 235 -3.87 -16.91 -9.64
N GLY A 236 -4.08 -16.41 -10.85
CA GLY A 236 -5.23 -15.59 -11.25
C GLY A 236 -6.45 -16.40 -11.68
N THR A 237 -6.22 -17.67 -12.09
CA THR A 237 -7.21 -18.59 -12.64
C THR A 237 -7.37 -19.77 -11.70
N LYS A 238 -8.44 -19.78 -10.92
CA LYS A 238 -8.65 -20.79 -9.88
C LYS A 238 -9.98 -21.51 -10.02
N GLN A 239 -9.94 -22.82 -10.00
CA GLN A 239 -11.10 -23.70 -9.97
C GLN A 239 -11.90 -23.51 -8.68
N LYS A 240 -13.24 -23.60 -8.75
CA LYS A 240 -14.16 -23.56 -7.61
C LYS A 240 -13.83 -24.71 -6.64
N ARG A 241 -13.70 -24.40 -5.35
CA ARG A 241 -13.49 -25.37 -4.26
C ARG A 241 -14.25 -24.95 -3.02
N ILE A 242 -14.87 -25.93 -2.33
CA ILE A 242 -15.47 -25.76 -1.01
C ILE A 242 -14.35 -25.37 -0.03
N GLY A 243 -14.52 -24.30 0.74
CA GLY A 243 -13.51 -23.79 1.70
C GLY A 243 -12.62 -22.63 1.20
N ARG A 244 -12.76 -22.17 -0.04
CA ARG A 244 -12.07 -20.95 -0.52
C ARG A 244 -12.95 -19.72 -0.37
N LEU A 245 -13.09 -19.22 0.87
CA LEU A 245 -13.91 -18.04 1.17
C LEU A 245 -13.33 -16.73 0.62
N PHE A 246 -11.99 -16.62 0.55
CA PHE A 246 -11.30 -15.36 0.21
C PHE A 246 -10.73 -15.28 -1.22
N ASN A 247 -10.81 -16.35 -2.01
CA ASN A 247 -10.26 -16.37 -3.36
C ASN A 247 -11.31 -16.85 -4.37
N PRO A 248 -12.15 -15.92 -4.87
CA PRO A 248 -13.24 -16.26 -5.77
C PRO A 248 -12.71 -16.83 -7.10
N SER A 249 -13.22 -17.98 -7.53
CA SER A 249 -12.93 -18.66 -8.78
C SER A 249 -13.54 -17.95 -10.00
N LYS A 250 -13.28 -16.66 -10.18
CA LYS A 250 -13.81 -15.87 -11.31
C LYS A 250 -12.93 -16.02 -12.52
N TYR A 251 -13.55 -16.16 -13.67
CA TYR A 251 -12.82 -16.10 -14.93
C TYR A 251 -12.59 -14.66 -15.35
N ILE A 252 -11.32 -14.29 -15.56
CA ILE A 252 -10.87 -12.99 -16.06
C ILE A 252 -9.86 -13.28 -17.18
N PRO A 253 -10.19 -13.03 -18.48
CA PRO A 253 -9.34 -13.38 -19.60
C PRO A 253 -7.88 -12.93 -19.45
N LYS A 254 -7.65 -11.67 -19.12
CA LYS A 254 -6.31 -11.13 -18.94
C LYS A 254 -5.49 -11.90 -17.90
N LYS A 255 -6.11 -12.32 -16.78
CA LYS A 255 -5.41 -13.13 -15.75
C LYS A 255 -5.13 -14.54 -16.21
N TYR A 256 -5.98 -15.05 -17.06
CA TYR A 256 -5.78 -16.38 -17.67
C TYR A 256 -4.58 -16.35 -18.62
N ASP A 257 -4.46 -15.31 -19.46
CA ASP A 257 -3.30 -15.14 -20.34
C ASP A 257 -2.01 -14.99 -19.54
N GLU A 258 -2.00 -14.13 -18.51
CA GLU A 258 -0.88 -14.02 -17.58
C GLU A 258 -0.52 -15.34 -16.87
N ASP A 259 -1.50 -16.19 -16.60
CA ASP A 259 -1.27 -17.47 -15.95
C ASP A 259 -0.76 -18.54 -16.95
N LYS A 260 -1.12 -18.47 -18.23
CA LYS A 260 -0.49 -19.26 -19.30
C LYS A 260 1.00 -18.97 -19.42
N GLU A 261 1.36 -17.68 -19.45
CA GLU A 261 2.75 -17.25 -19.46
C GLU A 261 3.54 -17.75 -18.23
N LYS A 262 2.95 -17.64 -17.03
CA LYS A 262 3.55 -18.16 -15.79
C LYS A 262 3.70 -19.69 -15.80
N LEU A 263 2.82 -20.38 -16.46
CA LEU A 263 2.88 -21.83 -16.60
C LEU A 263 4.07 -22.22 -17.47
N ILE A 264 4.23 -21.60 -18.65
CA ILE A 264 5.38 -21.81 -19.51
C ILE A 264 6.69 -21.37 -18.85
N ALA A 265 6.71 -20.21 -18.19
CA ALA A 265 7.87 -19.77 -17.41
C ALA A 265 8.26 -20.79 -16.34
N TYR A 266 7.26 -21.45 -15.70
CA TYR A 266 7.55 -22.49 -14.73
C TYR A 266 8.15 -23.76 -15.36
N TYR A 267 7.72 -24.17 -16.54
CA TYR A 267 8.35 -25.25 -17.28
C TYR A 267 9.80 -24.90 -17.63
N ARG A 268 10.03 -23.75 -18.22
CA ARG A 268 11.40 -23.26 -18.57
C ARG A 268 12.32 -23.21 -17.37
N LYS A 269 11.81 -22.77 -16.22
CA LYS A 269 12.55 -22.77 -14.95
C LYS A 269 12.97 -24.17 -14.48
N ASN A 270 12.28 -25.21 -14.88
CA ASN A 270 12.59 -26.60 -14.52
C ASN A 270 13.32 -27.35 -15.64
N GLY A 271 13.83 -26.66 -16.64
CA GLY A 271 14.64 -27.21 -17.73
C GLY A 271 13.87 -27.53 -18.99
N TYR A 272 12.57 -27.38 -19.04
CA TYR A 272 11.74 -27.65 -20.21
C TYR A 272 11.69 -26.41 -21.11
N ARG A 273 12.77 -26.19 -21.86
CA ARG A 273 13.01 -24.99 -22.69
C ARG A 273 11.95 -24.82 -23.77
N ASP A 274 11.57 -25.89 -24.41
CA ASP A 274 10.69 -25.89 -25.58
C ASP A 274 9.20 -26.07 -25.20
N ALA A 275 8.89 -26.06 -23.90
CA ALA A 275 7.52 -26.20 -23.43
C ALA A 275 6.61 -25.13 -24.02
N ILE A 276 5.50 -25.59 -24.62
CA ILE A 276 4.47 -24.73 -25.22
C ILE A 276 3.08 -25.17 -24.81
N ILE A 277 2.11 -24.26 -24.88
CA ILE A 277 0.68 -24.60 -24.83
C ILE A 277 0.25 -24.79 -26.27
N GLU A 278 0.06 -26.05 -26.65
CA GLU A 278 -0.33 -26.45 -28.00
C GLU A 278 -1.76 -26.01 -28.33
N PHE A 279 -2.62 -26.14 -27.35
CA PHE A 279 -4.03 -25.81 -27.51
C PHE A 279 -4.64 -25.36 -26.18
N ASP A 280 -5.50 -24.33 -26.22
CA ASP A 280 -6.37 -23.97 -25.12
C ASP A 280 -7.80 -23.71 -25.57
N SER A 281 -8.77 -24.21 -24.84
CA SER A 281 -10.17 -23.99 -25.11
C SER A 281 -10.96 -23.69 -23.86
N ILE A 282 -12.03 -22.92 -24.05
CA ILE A 282 -12.93 -22.50 -22.97
C ILE A 282 -14.33 -22.96 -23.34
N ARG A 283 -14.82 -23.97 -22.64
CA ARG A 283 -16.19 -24.45 -22.78
C ARG A 283 -17.10 -23.64 -21.87
N ASN A 284 -18.05 -22.92 -22.47
CA ASN A 284 -18.99 -22.06 -21.78
C ASN A 284 -20.23 -22.83 -21.34
N GLY A 285 -20.54 -22.76 -20.02
CA GLY A 285 -21.86 -23.01 -19.48
C GLY A 285 -22.54 -21.69 -19.11
N ASP A 286 -23.78 -21.77 -18.58
CA ASP A 286 -24.57 -20.56 -18.27
C ASP A 286 -23.90 -19.65 -17.23
N GLU A 287 -23.36 -20.17 -16.15
CA GLU A 287 -22.70 -19.43 -15.06
C GLU A 287 -21.28 -19.92 -14.76
N THR A 288 -20.85 -21.01 -15.38
CA THR A 288 -19.55 -21.63 -15.19
C THR A 288 -18.84 -21.86 -16.51
N ILE A 289 -17.53 -21.98 -16.45
CA ILE A 289 -16.69 -22.38 -17.58
C ILE A 289 -15.76 -23.50 -17.16
N SER A 290 -15.43 -24.35 -18.11
CA SER A 290 -14.35 -25.33 -18.05
C SER A 290 -13.24 -24.90 -18.98
N ILE A 291 -12.01 -25.01 -18.53
CA ILE A 291 -10.81 -24.65 -19.29
C ILE A 291 -10.06 -25.95 -19.57
N ASP A 292 -9.78 -26.22 -20.83
CA ASP A 292 -8.98 -27.34 -21.27
C ASP A 292 -7.67 -26.80 -21.88
N LEU A 293 -6.56 -27.27 -21.37
CA LEU A 293 -5.20 -26.89 -21.77
C LEU A 293 -4.46 -28.14 -22.21
N LYS A 294 -3.87 -28.11 -23.39
CA LYS A 294 -2.92 -29.14 -23.85
C LYS A 294 -1.52 -28.53 -23.87
N VAL A 295 -0.63 -29.12 -23.10
CA VAL A 295 0.76 -28.70 -22.97
C VAL A 295 1.64 -29.74 -23.66
N ASP A 296 2.56 -29.27 -24.49
CA ASP A 296 3.70 -30.05 -24.92
C ASP A 296 4.90 -29.60 -24.05
N GLU A 297 5.41 -30.54 -23.23
CA GLU A 297 6.48 -30.24 -22.29
C GLU A 297 7.85 -30.16 -22.96
N GLY A 298 8.03 -30.84 -24.11
CA GLY A 298 9.32 -31.02 -24.76
C GLY A 298 10.30 -31.79 -23.89
N SER A 299 11.56 -31.75 -24.26
CA SER A 299 12.67 -32.39 -23.53
C SER A 299 13.15 -31.53 -22.35
N LYS A 300 13.71 -32.20 -21.34
CA LYS A 300 14.36 -31.51 -20.24
C LYS A 300 15.83 -31.29 -20.56
N TYR A 301 16.29 -30.05 -20.51
CA TYR A 301 17.64 -29.65 -20.87
C TYR A 301 18.54 -29.37 -19.69
N PHE A 302 19.86 -29.59 -19.89
CA PHE A 302 20.90 -29.37 -18.90
C PHE A 302 22.03 -28.52 -19.50
N TYR A 303 22.77 -27.77 -18.68
CA TYR A 303 23.98 -27.10 -19.11
C TYR A 303 25.09 -28.12 -19.38
N ARG A 304 25.61 -28.17 -20.64
CA ARG A 304 26.75 -29.01 -21.01
C ARG A 304 28.05 -28.25 -20.84
N ASP A 305 28.09 -27.02 -21.34
CA ASP A 305 29.25 -26.15 -21.20
C ASP A 305 28.82 -24.68 -21.08
N ILE A 306 29.59 -23.90 -20.32
CA ILE A 306 29.39 -22.46 -20.18
C ILE A 306 30.71 -21.77 -20.49
N THR A 307 30.78 -21.17 -21.66
CA THR A 307 31.96 -20.48 -22.15
C THR A 307 31.83 -18.98 -22.02
N TRP A 308 32.96 -18.30 -21.85
CA TRP A 308 33.04 -16.85 -21.71
C TRP A 308 33.85 -16.29 -22.88
N SER A 309 33.37 -15.19 -23.45
CA SER A 309 34.11 -14.45 -24.50
C SER A 309 34.03 -12.95 -24.23
N GLY A 310 35.13 -12.24 -24.50
CA GLY A 310 35.25 -10.80 -24.28
C GLY A 310 35.55 -10.38 -22.83
N ASN A 311 35.92 -11.32 -21.97
CA ASN A 311 36.30 -11.07 -20.56
C ASN A 311 37.83 -10.90 -20.43
N TYR A 312 38.31 -9.67 -20.55
CA TYR A 312 39.75 -9.34 -20.50
C TYR A 312 40.23 -9.02 -19.08
N LEU A 313 39.33 -8.49 -18.20
CA LEU A 313 39.67 -8.04 -16.86
C LEU A 313 39.64 -9.16 -15.82
N TYR A 314 38.69 -10.06 -15.93
CA TYR A 314 38.50 -11.15 -14.97
C TYR A 314 38.59 -12.50 -15.70
N THR A 315 39.20 -13.48 -15.03
CA THR A 315 39.30 -14.83 -15.58
C THR A 315 37.97 -15.53 -15.67
N SER A 316 37.79 -16.36 -16.69
CA SER A 316 36.55 -17.17 -16.84
C SER A 316 36.28 -18.05 -15.63
N LYS A 317 37.35 -18.51 -14.93
CA LYS A 317 37.22 -19.27 -13.66
C LYS A 317 36.54 -18.43 -12.57
N TYR A 318 37.02 -17.20 -12.33
CA TYR A 318 36.45 -16.31 -11.32
C TYR A 318 35.00 -15.94 -11.63
N LEU A 319 34.69 -15.62 -12.88
CA LEU A 319 33.34 -15.31 -13.34
C LEU A 319 32.42 -16.52 -13.21
N GLY A 320 32.91 -17.73 -13.52
CA GLY A 320 32.15 -18.97 -13.36
C GLY A 320 31.86 -19.32 -11.89
N GLU A 321 32.83 -19.10 -11.00
CA GLU A 321 32.60 -19.24 -9.55
C GLU A 321 31.53 -18.26 -9.05
N ARG A 322 31.52 -17.03 -9.57
CA ARG A 322 30.53 -16.00 -9.22
C ARG A 322 29.15 -16.31 -9.80
N LEU A 323 29.08 -16.81 -11.03
CA LEU A 323 27.84 -17.25 -11.66
C LEU A 323 27.22 -18.42 -10.88
N GLY A 324 28.06 -19.37 -10.43
CA GLY A 324 27.64 -20.49 -9.60
C GLY A 324 26.70 -21.48 -10.29
N ILE A 325 26.67 -21.51 -11.63
CA ILE A 325 26.01 -22.53 -12.44
C ILE A 325 27.08 -23.48 -12.99
N LYS A 326 26.85 -24.78 -12.92
CA LYS A 326 27.81 -25.82 -13.27
C LYS A 326 27.32 -26.69 -14.42
N LYS A 327 28.24 -27.32 -15.08
CA LYS A 327 27.94 -28.40 -16.04
C LYS A 327 27.09 -29.48 -15.37
N GLY A 328 26.00 -29.90 -16.04
CA GLY A 328 25.03 -30.86 -15.54
C GLY A 328 23.90 -30.24 -14.73
N ASP A 329 23.94 -28.95 -14.39
CA ASP A 329 22.79 -28.27 -13.78
C ASP A 329 21.64 -28.18 -14.77
N VAL A 330 20.42 -28.18 -14.24
CA VAL A 330 19.20 -28.01 -15.05
C VAL A 330 19.20 -26.65 -15.74
N TYR A 331 18.97 -26.63 -17.05
CA TYR A 331 18.88 -25.40 -17.82
C TYR A 331 17.76 -24.50 -17.31
N ASN A 332 18.11 -23.31 -16.85
CA ASN A 332 17.16 -22.36 -16.27
C ASN A 332 17.53 -20.93 -16.68
N PRO A 333 16.95 -20.41 -17.77
CA PRO A 333 17.29 -19.08 -18.27
C PRO A 333 16.91 -17.96 -17.30
N GLU A 334 15.83 -18.11 -16.50
CA GLU A 334 15.45 -17.12 -15.47
C GLU A 334 16.53 -17.02 -14.37
N GLU A 335 17.10 -18.16 -13.96
CA GLU A 335 18.16 -18.19 -12.97
C GLU A 335 19.48 -17.65 -13.54
N LEU A 336 19.79 -18.00 -14.76
CA LEU A 336 20.95 -17.49 -15.49
C LEU A 336 20.91 -15.96 -15.55
N ASP A 337 19.80 -15.39 -16.05
CA ASP A 337 19.63 -13.94 -16.12
C ASP A 337 19.72 -13.28 -14.74
N LYS A 338 19.10 -13.88 -13.73
CA LYS A 338 19.19 -13.40 -12.36
C LYS A 338 20.61 -13.41 -11.80
N LYS A 339 21.39 -14.42 -12.11
CA LYS A 339 22.80 -14.53 -11.70
C LYS A 339 23.70 -13.56 -12.47
N ILE A 340 23.32 -13.23 -13.70
CA ILE A 340 24.02 -12.25 -14.53
C ILE A 340 23.70 -10.82 -14.10
N ASN A 341 22.39 -10.48 -13.91
CA ASN A 341 21.94 -9.08 -13.79
C ASN A 341 21.01 -8.79 -12.61
N GLY A 342 20.51 -9.81 -11.89
CA GLY A 342 19.33 -9.68 -11.03
C GLY A 342 19.59 -9.49 -9.53
N ILE A 343 20.84 -9.58 -9.06
CA ILE A 343 21.18 -9.50 -7.63
C ILE A 343 22.26 -8.44 -7.41
N PRO A 344 21.85 -7.18 -7.12
CA PRO A 344 22.81 -6.09 -6.95
C PRO A 344 23.91 -6.43 -5.94
N GLY A 345 25.17 -6.18 -6.31
CA GLY A 345 26.34 -6.50 -5.50
C GLY A 345 26.70 -7.99 -5.45
N ALA A 346 25.87 -8.89 -5.99
CA ALA A 346 26.09 -10.33 -5.97
C ALA A 346 26.02 -11.01 -7.34
N ASP A 347 25.56 -10.33 -8.38
CA ASP A 347 25.53 -10.81 -9.75
C ASP A 347 26.86 -10.53 -10.50
N VAL A 348 27.00 -11.15 -11.68
CA VAL A 348 28.21 -10.99 -12.50
C VAL A 348 28.36 -9.56 -13.00
N SER A 349 27.25 -8.92 -13.43
CA SER A 349 27.28 -7.54 -13.92
C SER A 349 27.69 -6.54 -12.85
N SER A 350 27.36 -6.79 -11.59
CA SER A 350 27.77 -5.91 -10.50
C SER A 350 29.28 -5.87 -10.29
N ILE A 351 30.02 -6.95 -10.60
CA ILE A 351 31.49 -6.95 -10.49
C ILE A 351 32.08 -5.82 -11.33
N TYR A 352 31.58 -5.67 -12.54
CA TYR A 352 32.07 -4.66 -13.49
C TYR A 352 31.42 -3.29 -13.23
N MET A 353 30.09 -3.26 -13.11
CA MET A 353 29.36 -2.00 -12.99
C MET A 353 29.59 -1.28 -11.65
N ASP A 354 30.00 -2.01 -10.61
CA ASP A 354 30.36 -1.39 -9.32
C ASP A 354 31.82 -0.85 -9.32
N ASP A 355 32.64 -1.30 -10.27
CA ASP A 355 33.97 -0.76 -10.51
C ASP A 355 34.01 0.28 -11.68
N GLY A 356 32.86 0.82 -12.04
CA GLY A 356 32.77 1.93 -12.98
C GLY A 356 32.47 1.56 -14.42
N TYR A 357 32.41 0.30 -14.79
CA TYR A 357 32.16 -0.12 -16.18
C TYR A 357 30.71 0.04 -16.58
N LEU A 358 30.26 1.28 -16.75
CA LEU A 358 28.89 1.66 -17.07
C LEU A 358 28.34 0.99 -18.34
N TYR A 359 29.23 0.80 -19.36
CA TYR A 359 28.84 0.23 -20.65
C TYR A 359 28.94 -1.28 -20.68
N PHE A 360 29.21 -1.92 -19.54
CA PHE A 360 29.28 -3.36 -19.45
C PHE A 360 27.99 -4.01 -19.91
N ARG A 361 28.09 -4.99 -20.78
CA ARG A 361 26.99 -5.83 -21.25
C ARG A 361 27.45 -7.28 -21.28
N ILE A 362 26.54 -8.16 -21.00
CA ILE A 362 26.71 -9.60 -21.08
C ILE A 362 25.45 -10.20 -21.70
N GLU A 363 25.63 -10.95 -22.76
CA GLU A 363 24.56 -11.55 -23.55
C GLU A 363 24.73 -13.07 -23.53
N PRO A 364 23.84 -13.81 -22.86
CA PRO A 364 23.83 -15.26 -22.95
C PRO A 364 23.34 -15.71 -24.32
N THR A 365 24.14 -16.51 -25.00
CA THR A 365 23.81 -17.06 -26.31
C THR A 365 23.89 -18.57 -26.26
N GLU A 366 22.86 -19.26 -26.71
CA GLU A 366 22.89 -20.71 -26.90
C GLU A 366 23.74 -21.03 -28.13
N LYS A 367 24.90 -21.66 -27.93
CA LYS A 367 25.87 -21.96 -28.99
C LYS A 367 25.52 -23.24 -29.72
N ALA A 368 25.17 -24.26 -28.98
CA ALA A 368 24.77 -25.55 -29.50
C ALA A 368 23.73 -26.23 -28.62
N VAL A 369 22.85 -26.98 -29.22
CA VAL A 369 21.86 -27.84 -28.55
C VAL A 369 22.04 -29.24 -29.12
N GLU A 370 22.50 -30.19 -28.33
CA GLU A 370 22.71 -31.57 -28.71
C GLU A 370 22.01 -32.51 -27.76
N GLY A 371 20.99 -33.19 -28.24
CA GLY A 371 20.16 -34.07 -27.43
C GLY A 371 19.40 -33.29 -26.32
N ASP A 372 19.75 -33.55 -25.08
CA ASP A 372 19.21 -32.89 -23.87
C ASP A 372 20.15 -31.83 -23.28
N SER A 373 21.18 -31.46 -23.99
CA SER A 373 22.29 -30.66 -23.48
C SER A 373 22.47 -29.37 -24.26
N ILE A 374 22.73 -28.27 -23.56
CA ILE A 374 22.86 -26.92 -24.11
C ILE A 374 24.22 -26.35 -23.74
N ASP A 375 24.97 -25.86 -24.75
CA ASP A 375 26.14 -25.03 -24.59
C ASP A 375 25.73 -23.57 -24.58
N VAL A 376 26.13 -22.84 -23.55
CA VAL A 376 25.86 -21.40 -23.42
C VAL A 376 27.18 -20.63 -23.52
N GLU A 377 27.26 -19.68 -24.43
CA GLU A 377 28.33 -18.69 -24.50
C GLU A 377 27.86 -17.38 -23.88
N LEU A 378 28.58 -16.90 -22.87
CA LEU A 378 28.36 -15.60 -22.25
C LEU A 378 29.27 -14.57 -22.92
N ARG A 379 28.71 -13.83 -23.88
CA ARG A 379 29.41 -12.78 -24.63
C ARG A 379 29.41 -11.50 -23.84
N MET A 380 30.62 -11.00 -23.56
CA MET A 380 30.79 -9.83 -22.73
C MET A 380 31.38 -8.68 -23.55
N PHE A 381 30.92 -7.48 -23.20
CA PHE A 381 31.51 -6.24 -23.65
C PHE A 381 31.80 -5.40 -22.40
N GLU A 382 33.08 -5.30 -22.03
CA GLU A 382 33.49 -4.66 -20.78
C GLU A 382 33.37 -3.14 -20.83
N GLY A 383 33.72 -2.54 -21.97
CA GLY A 383 33.68 -1.09 -22.17
C GLY A 383 34.75 -0.34 -21.39
N LYS A 384 34.58 0.96 -21.20
CA LYS A 384 35.47 1.81 -20.41
C LYS A 384 34.84 2.15 -19.05
N GLN A 385 35.69 2.42 -18.07
CA GLN A 385 35.24 2.93 -16.77
C GLN A 385 34.69 4.34 -16.93
N ALA A 386 33.63 4.65 -16.18
CA ALA A 386 33.03 5.98 -16.10
C ALA A 386 33.08 6.50 -14.66
N THR A 387 33.44 7.78 -14.53
CA THR A 387 33.42 8.51 -13.24
C THR A 387 32.22 9.43 -13.21
N ILE A 388 31.55 9.52 -12.06
CA ILE A 388 30.42 10.42 -11.88
C ILE A 388 30.91 11.86 -11.93
N ASN A 389 30.45 12.64 -12.91
CA ASN A 389 30.81 14.05 -13.07
C ASN A 389 29.91 14.92 -12.16
N ARG A 390 28.60 14.85 -12.37
CA ARG A 390 27.64 15.65 -11.61
C ARG A 390 26.33 14.91 -11.38
N ILE A 391 25.58 15.39 -10.39
CA ILE A 391 24.23 14.91 -10.07
C ILE A 391 23.22 16.00 -10.45
N LEU A 392 22.23 15.63 -11.22
CA LEU A 392 21.09 16.47 -11.57
C LEU A 392 19.87 15.98 -10.78
N LEU A 393 19.11 16.90 -10.19
CA LEU A 393 17.93 16.57 -9.38
C LEU A 393 16.74 17.36 -9.90
N ASN A 394 15.65 16.66 -10.21
CA ASN A 394 14.41 17.23 -10.73
C ASN A 394 13.20 16.76 -9.94
N GLY A 395 12.18 17.63 -9.81
CA GLY A 395 10.87 17.28 -9.25
C GLY A 395 10.69 17.48 -7.74
N ASN A 396 11.74 17.87 -7.02
CA ASN A 396 11.69 18.17 -5.58
C ASN A 396 11.24 19.62 -5.32
N THR A 397 9.96 19.88 -5.50
CA THR A 397 9.41 21.26 -5.45
C THR A 397 9.26 21.84 -4.04
N LYS A 398 9.20 20.99 -3.01
CA LYS A 398 9.07 21.36 -1.59
C LYS A 398 10.33 21.06 -0.81
N THR A 399 10.97 19.94 -1.12
CA THR A 399 12.17 19.46 -0.43
C THR A 399 13.40 20.10 -1.03
N SER A 400 14.26 20.67 -0.22
CA SER A 400 15.50 21.28 -0.71
C SER A 400 16.45 20.25 -1.30
N ASP A 401 17.21 20.63 -2.33
CA ASP A 401 18.22 19.78 -2.97
C ASP A 401 19.20 19.21 -1.95
N ARG A 402 19.60 20.01 -0.99
CA ARG A 402 20.50 19.59 0.09
C ARG A 402 19.98 18.37 0.85
N VAL A 403 18.68 18.28 1.08
CA VAL A 403 18.06 17.16 1.80
C VAL A 403 18.12 15.88 0.97
N VAL A 404 17.96 16.00 -0.34
CA VAL A 404 18.03 14.85 -1.24
C VAL A 404 19.48 14.44 -1.47
N LEU A 405 20.34 15.40 -1.85
CA LEU A 405 21.73 15.12 -2.21
C LEU A 405 22.55 14.49 -1.07
N ARG A 406 22.30 14.85 0.18
CA ARG A 406 22.98 14.26 1.35
C ARG A 406 22.64 12.79 1.60
N GLU A 407 21.54 12.29 1.04
CA GLU A 407 21.07 10.91 1.18
C GLU A 407 21.53 10.01 0.02
N LEU A 408 22.14 10.58 -1.00
CA LEU A 408 22.63 9.83 -2.15
C LEU A 408 23.92 9.08 -1.79
N PHE A 409 24.08 7.89 -2.33
CA PHE A 409 25.31 7.10 -2.22
C PHE A 409 26.23 7.33 -3.40
N THR A 410 25.73 7.88 -4.49
CA THR A 410 26.47 8.25 -5.68
C THR A 410 26.95 9.70 -5.53
N LEU A 411 28.27 9.90 -5.47
CA LEU A 411 28.85 11.22 -5.29
C LEU A 411 29.74 11.59 -6.49
N PRO A 412 29.78 12.88 -6.89
CA PRO A 412 30.72 13.33 -7.93
C PRO A 412 32.16 12.96 -7.60
N GLY A 413 32.92 12.56 -8.63
CA GLY A 413 34.31 12.09 -8.52
C GLY A 413 34.47 10.62 -8.15
N GLN A 414 33.39 9.90 -7.82
CA GLN A 414 33.42 8.46 -7.59
C GLN A 414 33.22 7.69 -8.90
N LYS A 415 33.73 6.47 -8.95
CA LYS A 415 33.40 5.55 -10.06
C LYS A 415 31.90 5.27 -10.06
N PHE A 416 31.32 5.06 -11.24
CA PHE A 416 29.96 4.60 -11.38
C PHE A 416 29.77 3.26 -10.65
N SER A 417 28.65 3.10 -9.93
CA SER A 417 28.28 1.84 -9.29
C SER A 417 26.79 1.60 -9.39
N LYS A 418 26.42 0.47 -10.01
CA LYS A 418 25.03 -0.01 -10.12
C LYS A 418 24.41 -0.25 -8.74
N THR A 419 25.18 -0.83 -7.84
CA THR A 419 24.73 -1.11 -6.47
C THR A 419 24.43 0.17 -5.71
N GLU A 420 25.27 1.21 -5.82
CA GLU A 420 25.04 2.48 -5.15
C GLU A 420 23.86 3.27 -5.74
N ILE A 421 23.58 3.14 -7.03
CA ILE A 421 22.36 3.67 -7.65
C ILE A 421 21.11 3.02 -7.05
N ILE A 422 21.09 1.70 -6.94
CA ILE A 422 19.96 0.96 -6.37
C ILE A 422 19.79 1.28 -4.87
N ASN A 423 20.90 1.40 -4.15
CA ASN A 423 20.88 1.85 -2.75
C ASN A 423 20.32 3.26 -2.61
N THR A 424 20.70 4.17 -3.50
CA THR A 424 20.17 5.54 -3.56
C THR A 424 18.66 5.52 -3.83
N GLN A 425 18.18 4.76 -4.82
CA GLN A 425 16.75 4.62 -5.10
C GLN A 425 15.98 4.11 -3.88
N ARG A 426 16.53 3.11 -3.20
CA ARG A 426 15.94 2.57 -1.97
C ARG A 426 15.90 3.61 -0.86
N GLN A 427 16.98 4.37 -0.68
CA GLN A 427 17.07 5.43 0.32
C GLN A 427 16.05 6.54 0.06
N LEU A 428 15.96 7.03 -1.18
CA LEU A 428 14.97 8.04 -1.58
C LEU A 428 13.53 7.56 -1.35
N SER A 429 13.26 6.29 -1.65
CA SER A 429 11.94 5.66 -1.39
C SER A 429 11.63 5.59 0.10
N GLN A 430 12.62 5.34 0.95
CA GLN A 430 12.48 5.23 2.41
C GLN A 430 12.32 6.58 3.11
N MET A 431 12.75 7.67 2.51
CA MET A 431 12.57 9.03 3.06
C MET A 431 11.08 9.37 3.27
N GLY A 432 10.18 8.76 2.49
CA GLY A 432 8.74 8.97 2.62
C GLY A 432 8.23 10.27 1.98
N TYR A 433 9.09 11.08 1.39
CA TYR A 433 8.73 12.34 0.71
C TYR A 433 8.34 12.12 -0.75
N PHE A 434 8.88 11.08 -1.38
CA PHE A 434 8.74 10.79 -2.80
C PHE A 434 7.88 9.56 -3.06
N ASP A 435 7.22 9.54 -4.21
CA ASP A 435 6.49 8.37 -4.70
C ASP A 435 7.51 7.34 -5.23
N PRO A 436 7.64 6.16 -4.60
CA PRO A 436 8.62 5.16 -5.00
C PRO A 436 8.45 4.65 -6.44
N GLU A 437 7.22 4.67 -6.98
CA GLU A 437 6.93 4.20 -8.34
C GLU A 437 7.33 5.22 -9.41
N LYS A 438 7.58 6.47 -9.00
CA LYS A 438 7.88 7.59 -9.88
C LYS A 438 9.32 8.08 -9.77
N ILE A 439 10.15 7.42 -8.95
CA ILE A 439 11.58 7.71 -8.90
C ILE A 439 12.23 7.13 -10.16
N GLN A 440 12.75 8.00 -11.01
CA GLN A 440 13.50 7.65 -12.20
C GLN A 440 14.96 8.06 -12.04
N ILE A 441 15.86 7.19 -12.48
CA ILE A 441 17.30 7.42 -12.42
C ILE A 441 17.83 7.21 -13.82
N ASN A 442 18.39 8.24 -14.40
CA ASN A 442 18.88 8.26 -15.77
C ASN A 442 20.37 8.61 -15.78
N PRO A 443 21.26 7.61 -15.92
CA PRO A 443 22.66 7.87 -16.18
C PRO A 443 22.84 8.43 -17.60
N ILE A 444 23.41 9.61 -17.72
CA ILE A 444 23.70 10.30 -19.00
C ILE A 444 25.22 10.23 -19.23
N PRO A 445 25.68 9.26 -20.04
CA PRO A 445 27.11 9.07 -20.24
C PRO A 445 27.68 10.06 -21.22
N ASN A 446 28.87 10.57 -20.91
CA ASN A 446 29.75 11.30 -21.84
C ASN A 446 30.94 10.39 -22.24
N GLN A 447 30.83 9.78 -23.40
CA GLN A 447 31.87 8.85 -23.87
C GLN A 447 33.21 9.53 -24.18
N ALA A 448 33.19 10.82 -24.51
CA ALA A 448 34.41 11.54 -24.86
C ALA A 448 35.34 11.67 -23.65
N ASP A 449 34.77 12.01 -22.48
CA ASP A 449 35.50 12.29 -21.25
C ASP A 449 35.57 11.10 -20.28
N GLY A 450 34.88 9.99 -20.58
CA GLY A 450 34.78 8.85 -19.68
C GLY A 450 34.01 9.18 -18.40
N THR A 451 33.08 10.13 -18.46
CA THR A 451 32.29 10.56 -17.33
C THR A 451 30.81 10.23 -17.51
N VAL A 452 30.03 10.28 -16.41
CA VAL A 452 28.58 10.11 -16.42
C VAL A 452 27.92 11.14 -15.53
N ASP A 453 26.93 11.84 -16.06
CA ASP A 453 25.99 12.63 -15.24
C ASP A 453 24.86 11.71 -14.78
N ILE A 454 24.42 11.81 -13.53
CA ILE A 454 23.32 11.03 -13.04
C ILE A 454 22.15 11.96 -12.75
N GLU A 455 21.05 11.78 -13.49
CA GLU A 455 19.83 12.53 -13.30
C GLU A 455 18.85 11.72 -12.44
N TYR A 456 18.46 12.30 -11.30
CA TYR A 456 17.41 11.80 -10.40
C TYR A 456 16.14 12.62 -10.61
N THR A 457 15.11 12.02 -11.13
CA THR A 457 13.77 12.62 -11.23
C THR A 457 12.88 12.00 -10.19
N VAL A 458 12.31 12.85 -9.32
CA VAL A 458 11.42 12.44 -8.24
C VAL A 458 10.07 13.15 -8.35
N GLU A 459 9.01 12.54 -7.81
CA GLU A 459 7.72 13.19 -7.65
C GLU A 459 7.34 13.19 -6.17
N GLU A 460 7.08 14.37 -5.62
CA GLU A 460 6.74 14.52 -4.21
C GLU A 460 5.32 14.06 -3.92
N LYS A 461 5.16 13.33 -2.83
CA LYS A 461 3.86 12.94 -2.27
C LYS A 461 3.60 13.65 -0.94
N PRO A 462 2.33 13.74 -0.49
CA PRO A 462 2.03 14.20 0.85
C PRO A 462 2.75 13.32 1.88
N SER A 463 3.61 13.94 2.69
CA SER A 463 4.43 13.27 3.71
C SER A 463 3.88 13.45 5.12
N ASP A 464 3.02 14.45 5.32
CA ASP A 464 2.41 14.75 6.60
C ASP A 464 1.33 13.74 6.93
N GLN A 465 1.25 13.35 8.18
CA GLN A 465 0.38 12.26 8.64
C GLN A 465 -0.47 12.70 9.83
N ILE A 466 -1.72 12.30 9.80
CA ILE A 466 -2.61 12.35 10.96
C ILE A 466 -2.66 10.94 11.54
N GLU A 467 -2.20 10.78 12.76
CA GLU A 467 -2.27 9.52 13.50
C GLU A 467 -3.51 9.52 14.37
N LEU A 468 -4.42 8.59 14.09
CA LEU A 468 -5.57 8.31 14.94
C LEU A 468 -5.40 6.88 15.44
N SER A 469 -5.27 6.72 16.74
CA SER A 469 -5.18 5.40 17.34
C SER A 469 -5.96 5.35 18.65
N GLY A 470 -6.25 4.15 19.11
CA GLY A 470 -6.87 3.94 20.41
C GLY A 470 -6.41 2.60 20.96
N GLY A 471 -6.46 2.47 22.26
CA GLY A 471 -6.09 1.24 22.94
C GLY A 471 -6.87 1.09 24.23
N TRP A 472 -7.00 -0.14 24.70
CA TRP A 472 -7.55 -0.44 26.00
C TRP A 472 -6.39 -0.66 26.97
N GLY A 473 -6.24 0.19 27.96
CA GLY A 473 -5.18 0.12 28.94
C GLY A 473 -5.70 -0.31 30.29
N GLY A 474 -5.84 -1.62 30.55
CA GLY A 474 -6.13 -2.17 31.85
C GLY A 474 -7.08 -1.34 32.70
N TYR A 475 -6.58 -0.85 33.82
CA TYR A 475 -7.37 -0.02 34.77
C TYR A 475 -7.65 1.41 34.28
N ILE A 476 -6.92 1.92 33.29
CA ILE A 476 -7.14 3.25 32.68
C ILE A 476 -8.32 3.20 31.70
N GLY A 477 -8.68 2.04 31.17
CA GLY A 477 -9.74 1.87 30.18
C GLY A 477 -9.31 2.25 28.77
N PHE A 478 -10.24 2.72 27.94
CA PHE A 478 -9.98 3.10 26.56
C PHE A 478 -9.27 4.46 26.47
N VAL A 479 -8.16 4.51 25.78
CA VAL A 479 -7.39 5.73 25.53
C VAL A 479 -7.32 6.00 24.05
N GLY A 480 -7.75 7.18 23.65
CA GLY A 480 -7.62 7.69 22.30
C GLY A 480 -6.34 8.50 22.11
N THR A 481 -5.73 8.39 20.96
CA THR A 481 -4.56 9.18 20.55
C THR A 481 -4.86 9.94 19.28
N LEU A 482 -4.55 11.23 19.27
CA LEU A 482 -4.50 12.08 18.09
C LEU A 482 -3.05 12.55 17.91
N GLY A 483 -2.44 12.27 16.77
CA GLY A 483 -1.10 12.71 16.42
C GLY A 483 -1.12 13.48 15.10
N LEU A 484 -0.29 14.53 15.04
CA LEU A 484 0.04 15.26 13.83
C LEU A 484 1.55 15.13 13.62
N VAL A 485 1.94 14.58 12.49
CA VAL A 485 3.34 14.35 12.15
C VAL A 485 3.68 15.06 10.85
N PHE A 486 4.59 16.01 10.91
CA PHE A 486 5.10 16.78 9.78
C PHE A 486 6.52 16.28 9.48
N ASN A 487 6.66 15.52 8.37
CA ASN A 487 7.90 14.79 8.07
C ASN A 487 8.94 15.61 7.30
N ASN A 488 8.57 16.69 6.69
CA ASN A 488 9.53 17.56 5.95
C ASN A 488 9.54 18.98 6.52
N PHE A 489 9.49 19.09 7.84
CA PHE A 489 9.49 20.38 8.53
C PHE A 489 10.81 21.13 8.32
N SER A 490 10.77 22.45 8.37
CA SER A 490 11.94 23.34 8.33
C SER A 490 11.87 24.44 9.40
N LEU A 491 12.73 24.34 10.38
CA LEU A 491 12.88 25.37 11.40
C LEU A 491 13.41 26.70 10.79
N LYS A 492 14.28 26.58 9.78
CA LYS A 492 14.87 27.71 9.07
C LYS A 492 13.83 28.52 8.30
N ASN A 493 12.81 27.85 7.77
CA ASN A 493 11.80 28.46 6.92
C ASN A 493 10.59 29.04 7.71
N ILE A 494 10.64 29.06 9.05
CA ILE A 494 9.59 29.70 9.87
C ILE A 494 9.30 31.16 9.44
N PRO A 495 10.30 32.01 9.17
CA PRO A 495 10.04 33.38 8.73
C PRO A 495 9.55 33.48 7.28
N ASN A 496 9.75 32.47 6.43
CA ASN A 496 9.34 32.46 5.03
C ASN A 496 7.96 31.81 4.83
N ARG A 497 6.90 32.62 4.77
CA ARG A 497 5.51 32.14 4.63
C ARG A 497 5.21 31.42 3.31
N GLU A 498 5.99 31.64 2.27
CA GLU A 498 5.80 30.96 0.97
C GLU A 498 6.06 29.45 1.05
N THR A 499 6.86 29.02 2.02
CA THR A 499 7.20 27.61 2.26
C THR A 499 6.19 26.88 3.17
N TRP A 500 5.16 27.58 3.67
CA TRP A 500 4.18 27.01 4.59
C TRP A 500 3.10 26.19 3.85
N ARG A 501 3.08 24.85 4.12
CA ARG A 501 2.14 23.90 3.47
C ARG A 501 1.79 22.68 4.37
N PRO A 502 1.00 22.76 5.44
CA PRO A 502 0.55 23.93 6.19
C PRO A 502 1.58 24.53 7.14
N LEU A 503 2.67 23.82 7.45
CA LEU A 503 3.83 24.29 8.23
C LEU A 503 5.03 24.54 7.31
N PRO A 504 6.02 25.33 7.78
CA PRO A 504 7.25 25.55 7.02
C PRO A 504 7.91 24.21 6.70
N SER A 505 8.25 24.00 5.45
CA SER A 505 8.78 22.73 4.96
C SER A 505 10.03 22.89 4.11
N GLY A 506 10.77 21.80 3.89
CA GLY A 506 11.87 21.72 2.95
C GLY A 506 13.20 21.18 3.50
N ASP A 507 13.44 21.15 4.81
CA ASP A 507 14.74 20.73 5.39
C ASP A 507 14.78 19.26 5.85
N GLY A 508 13.69 18.52 5.67
CA GLY A 508 13.62 17.11 6.04
C GLY A 508 13.62 16.85 7.55
N GLN A 509 13.35 17.88 8.35
CA GLN A 509 13.15 17.74 9.79
C GLN A 509 11.80 17.14 10.10
N LYS A 510 11.65 16.54 11.27
CA LYS A 510 10.37 15.96 11.71
C LYS A 510 9.86 16.69 12.94
N LEU A 511 8.63 17.17 12.86
CA LEU A 511 7.89 17.72 13.99
C LEU A 511 6.67 16.83 14.25
N SER A 512 6.50 16.41 15.51
CA SER A 512 5.38 15.57 15.90
C SER A 512 4.69 16.14 17.14
N LEU A 513 3.37 16.28 17.06
CA LEU A 513 2.49 16.70 18.13
C LEU A 513 1.56 15.52 18.42
N ARG A 514 1.51 15.04 19.67
CA ARG A 514 0.61 13.96 20.05
C ARG A 514 -0.16 14.34 21.30
N PHE A 515 -1.43 14.06 21.26
CA PHE A 515 -2.34 14.14 22.37
C PHE A 515 -3.01 12.80 22.62
N GLN A 516 -2.93 12.31 23.84
CA GLN A 516 -3.59 11.07 24.24
C GLN A 516 -4.47 11.35 25.45
N ALA A 517 -5.65 10.77 25.44
CA ALA A 517 -6.57 10.96 26.55
C ALA A 517 -7.51 9.79 26.78
N ASN A 518 -7.83 9.56 28.06
CA ASN A 518 -9.04 8.90 28.52
C ASN A 518 -9.85 9.96 29.30
N GLY A 519 -10.66 10.72 28.58
CA GLY A 519 -11.41 11.82 29.13
C GLY A 519 -10.53 12.81 29.92
N LYS A 520 -10.99 13.17 31.15
CA LYS A 520 -10.26 14.07 32.06
C LYS A 520 -9.33 13.31 33.02
N GLN A 521 -9.43 11.98 33.09
CA GLN A 521 -8.69 11.17 34.06
C GLN A 521 -7.23 10.99 33.66
N TYR A 522 -6.97 10.68 32.40
CA TYR A 522 -5.62 10.51 31.84
C TYR A 522 -5.44 11.37 30.61
N GLN A 523 -4.36 12.15 30.60
CA GLN A 523 -4.01 13.02 29.50
C GLN A 523 -2.48 13.07 29.34
N THR A 524 -2.00 12.88 28.12
CA THR A 524 -0.59 13.06 27.79
C THR A 524 -0.47 13.97 26.57
N TYR A 525 0.38 14.94 26.68
CA TYR A 525 0.78 15.89 25.64
C TYR A 525 2.23 15.62 25.33
N SER A 526 2.58 15.44 24.08
CA SER A 526 3.96 15.34 23.65
C SER A 526 4.24 16.16 22.40
N LEU A 527 5.37 16.85 22.43
CA LEU A 527 5.95 17.56 21.30
C LEU A 527 7.33 17.00 21.07
N SER A 528 7.61 16.52 19.86
CA SER A 528 8.95 16.07 19.51
C SER A 528 9.41 16.69 18.18
N PHE A 529 10.67 17.12 18.18
CA PHE A 529 11.37 17.63 17.03
C PHE A 529 12.60 16.76 16.77
N SER A 530 12.91 16.48 15.51
CA SER A 530 14.08 15.71 15.12
C SER A 530 14.72 16.30 13.86
N GLU A 531 16.06 16.51 13.94
CA GLU A 531 16.95 16.89 12.84
C GLU A 531 17.82 15.69 12.48
N PRO A 532 17.58 15.02 11.33
CA PRO A 532 18.30 13.78 10.97
C PRO A 532 19.78 14.02 10.59
N TRP A 533 20.16 15.25 10.26
CA TRP A 533 21.52 15.61 9.83
C TRP A 533 22.03 16.85 10.58
N LEU A 534 22.24 16.72 11.87
CA LEU A 534 22.76 17.81 12.69
C LEU A 534 24.07 18.36 12.11
N GLY A 535 24.06 19.66 11.83
CA GLY A 535 25.18 20.33 11.15
C GLY A 535 25.34 20.03 9.67
N GLY A 536 24.47 19.18 9.08
CA GLY A 536 24.33 18.93 7.65
C GLY A 536 25.45 18.16 6.94
N LYS A 537 26.52 17.76 7.66
CA LYS A 537 27.70 17.08 7.10
C LYS A 537 27.72 15.57 7.36
N LYS A 538 27.13 15.12 8.46
CA LYS A 538 27.10 13.71 8.87
C LYS A 538 25.68 13.30 9.27
N PRO A 539 25.28 12.04 9.06
CA PRO A 539 23.96 11.55 9.45
C PRO A 539 23.87 11.34 10.97
N ILE A 540 23.89 12.46 11.70
CA ILE A 540 23.70 12.50 13.14
C ILE A 540 22.30 13.01 13.41
N ASN A 541 21.44 12.15 13.91
CA ASN A 541 20.08 12.50 14.27
C ASN A 541 20.06 13.15 15.66
N PHE A 542 19.62 14.38 15.73
CA PHE A 542 19.39 15.08 16.97
C PHE A 542 17.89 15.19 17.22
N GLY A 543 17.44 14.87 18.43
CA GLY A 543 16.03 14.96 18.81
C GLY A 543 15.83 15.69 20.11
N VAL A 544 14.73 16.43 20.18
CA VAL A 544 14.21 17.05 21.41
C VAL A 544 12.78 16.60 21.59
N SER A 545 12.44 16.10 22.78
CA SER A 545 11.06 15.69 23.10
C SER A 545 10.64 16.31 24.42
N LEU A 546 9.48 16.95 24.42
CA LEU A 546 8.80 17.48 25.59
C LEU A 546 7.57 16.63 25.84
N GLN A 547 7.36 16.25 27.09
CA GLN A 547 6.20 15.44 27.48
C GLN A 547 5.58 15.99 28.77
N ARG A 548 4.25 16.00 28.80
CA ARG A 548 3.48 16.24 30.01
C ARG A 548 2.39 15.19 30.14
N THR A 549 2.42 14.41 31.22
CA THR A 549 1.39 13.43 31.57
C THR A 549 0.66 13.86 32.83
N VAL A 550 -0.65 13.77 32.78
CA VAL A 550 -1.54 14.08 33.88
C VAL A 550 -2.47 12.89 34.11
N TYR A 551 -2.44 12.31 35.28
CA TYR A 551 -3.38 11.32 35.73
C TYR A 551 -4.10 11.82 36.98
N ARG A 552 -5.43 11.82 36.99
CA ARG A 552 -6.27 12.24 38.08
C ARG A 552 -7.11 11.09 38.56
N MET A 553 -7.06 10.80 39.84
CA MET A 553 -7.96 9.85 40.50
C MET A 553 -9.20 10.58 41.00
N THR A 554 -10.36 10.11 40.57
CA THR A 554 -11.66 10.68 40.93
C THR A 554 -12.56 9.61 41.54
N ASP A 555 -13.45 9.99 42.42
CA ASP A 555 -14.44 9.08 43.05
C ASP A 555 -15.43 8.55 42.02
N TYR A 556 -15.34 7.25 41.72
CA TYR A 556 -16.26 6.58 40.79
C TYR A 556 -17.60 6.20 41.48
N ASN A 557 -17.60 6.03 42.79
CA ASN A 557 -18.79 5.56 43.52
C ASN A 557 -19.90 6.60 43.67
N GLN A 558 -19.59 7.90 43.55
CA GLN A 558 -20.62 8.93 43.55
C GLN A 558 -21.39 9.08 42.22
N PHE A 559 -20.91 8.49 41.17
CA PHE A 559 -21.56 8.59 39.85
C PHE A 559 -22.88 7.82 39.78
N TYR A 560 -23.02 6.75 40.59
CA TYR A 560 -24.24 5.92 40.62
C TYR A 560 -25.28 6.34 41.66
N THR A 561 -24.85 7.02 42.70
CA THR A 561 -25.76 7.37 43.82
C THR A 561 -26.35 8.78 43.76
N GLN A 562 -25.76 9.72 43.02
CA GLN A 562 -26.23 11.11 42.90
C GLN A 562 -26.97 11.45 41.59
N GLY A 563 -27.20 10.48 40.71
CA GLY A 563 -27.94 10.69 39.45
C GLY A 563 -29.45 10.98 39.59
N LEU A 564 -30.00 10.90 40.79
CA LEU A 564 -31.43 11.07 41.04
C LEU A 564 -31.83 12.39 41.72
N ASN A 565 -30.88 13.14 42.27
CA ASN A 565 -31.19 14.41 42.93
C ASN A 565 -30.26 15.51 42.35
N GLY A 566 -30.70 16.22 41.35
CA GLY A 566 -30.20 17.40 40.66
C GLY A 566 -29.12 18.32 41.22
N GLY A 567 -28.14 17.81 41.97
CA GLY A 567 -27.01 18.57 42.53
C GLY A 567 -25.82 18.66 41.55
N SER A 568 -25.13 19.75 41.61
CA SER A 568 -23.92 20.09 40.81
C SER A 568 -22.92 18.93 40.71
N ARG A 569 -22.68 18.43 39.51
CA ARG A 569 -21.81 17.28 39.19
C ARG A 569 -20.32 17.66 39.25
N GLY A 570 -19.79 17.91 40.44
CA GLY A 570 -18.34 18.01 40.62
C GLY A 570 -17.76 16.63 40.86
N LEU A 571 -16.90 16.16 39.94
CA LEU A 571 -16.05 15.00 40.18
C LEU A 571 -15.07 15.37 41.31
N ASN A 572 -15.21 14.76 42.49
CA ASN A 572 -14.30 15.00 43.60
C ASN A 572 -12.92 14.42 43.25
N TYR A 573 -11.94 15.31 43.18
CA TYR A 573 -10.54 14.98 43.01
C TYR A 573 -10.03 14.33 44.29
N ARG A 574 -9.43 13.12 44.20
CA ARG A 574 -8.79 12.42 45.32
C ARG A 574 -7.30 12.37 45.28
N GLY A 575 -6.70 12.66 44.17
CA GLY A 575 -5.26 12.60 44.02
C GLY A 575 -4.82 12.53 42.58
N GLY A 576 -3.53 12.59 42.34
CA GLY A 576 -3.02 12.56 40.97
C GLY A 576 -1.54 12.31 40.84
N TYR A 577 -1.19 11.97 39.63
CA TYR A 577 0.19 11.85 39.15
C TYR A 577 0.42 12.83 38.03
N PHE A 578 1.51 13.57 38.12
CA PHE A 578 1.90 14.58 37.17
C PHE A 578 3.36 14.32 36.77
N ASN A 579 3.62 14.16 35.48
CA ASN A 579 4.98 14.04 34.96
C ASN A 579 5.22 15.12 33.91
N ASN A 580 6.32 15.86 34.04
CA ASN A 580 6.84 16.77 33.01
C ASN A 580 8.24 16.31 32.67
N GLY A 581 8.49 16.09 31.39
CA GLY A 581 9.76 15.56 30.94
C GLY A 581 10.32 16.31 29.72
N ILE A 582 11.62 16.37 29.66
CA ILE A 582 12.40 16.80 28.51
C ILE A 582 13.44 15.71 28.21
N THR A 583 13.58 15.32 26.95
CA THR A 583 14.57 14.37 26.50
C THR A 583 15.32 14.94 25.30
N LEU A 584 16.64 14.94 25.40
CA LEU A 584 17.57 15.25 24.31
C LEU A 584 18.14 13.92 23.79
N SER A 585 18.15 13.70 22.51
CA SER A 585 18.67 12.47 21.91
C SER A 585 19.66 12.77 20.79
N LEU A 586 20.67 11.93 20.68
CA LEU A 586 21.69 11.98 19.64
C LEU A 586 21.91 10.58 19.09
N GLY A 587 21.51 10.34 17.85
CA GLY A 587 21.65 9.07 17.16
C GLY A 587 22.68 9.12 16.06
N ARG A 588 23.50 8.08 15.95
CA ARG A 588 24.50 7.95 14.89
C ARG A 588 24.46 6.55 14.30
N ARG A 589 24.45 6.48 12.96
CA ARG A 589 24.68 5.22 12.24
C ARG A 589 26.17 4.91 12.22
N LEU A 590 26.52 3.71 12.64
CA LEU A 590 27.90 3.21 12.61
C LEU A 590 28.19 2.60 11.24
N LYS A 591 29.45 2.61 10.83
CA LYS A 591 29.86 2.02 9.54
C LYS A 591 30.22 0.55 9.65
N GLU A 592 30.74 0.17 10.80
CA GLU A 592 31.19 -1.19 11.10
C GLU A 592 30.32 -1.81 12.22
N PRO A 593 29.99 -3.13 12.15
CA PRO A 593 30.36 -4.10 11.10
C PRO A 593 29.53 -3.92 9.82
N ASP A 594 28.41 -3.20 9.86
CA ASP A 594 27.59 -2.87 8.72
C ASP A 594 26.79 -1.57 8.96
N ARG A 595 26.20 -1.03 7.91
CA ARG A 595 25.43 0.24 7.93
C ARG A 595 24.07 0.14 8.65
N ASN A 596 23.69 -1.05 9.16
CA ASN A 596 22.42 -1.26 9.86
C ASN A 596 22.53 -1.05 11.38
N LEU A 597 23.77 -0.80 11.87
CA LEU A 597 24.03 -0.57 13.27
C LEU A 597 23.83 0.91 13.61
N VAL A 598 22.99 1.18 14.58
CA VAL A 598 22.69 2.51 15.07
C VAL A 598 22.98 2.60 16.56
N MET A 599 23.66 3.64 16.98
CA MET A 599 23.91 3.98 18.38
C MET A 599 23.20 5.27 18.70
N THR A 600 22.41 5.26 19.77
CA THR A 600 21.63 6.41 20.22
C THR A 600 21.94 6.68 21.69
N HIS A 601 22.27 7.92 22.00
CA HIS A 601 22.41 8.42 23.36
C HIS A 601 21.26 9.36 23.65
N SER A 602 20.69 9.31 24.84
CA SER A 602 19.70 10.28 25.26
C SER A 602 19.91 10.70 26.71
N LEU A 603 19.68 11.97 26.95
CA LEU A 603 19.67 12.57 28.28
C LEU A 603 18.25 13.05 28.56
N SER A 604 17.67 12.52 29.62
CA SER A 604 16.30 12.83 30.01
C SER A 604 16.27 13.45 31.39
N TYR A 605 15.44 14.46 31.51
CA TYR A 605 15.03 14.98 32.81
C TYR A 605 13.53 14.86 32.94
N GLN A 606 13.07 14.21 34.02
CA GLN A 606 11.65 14.03 34.32
C GLN A 606 11.39 14.49 35.75
N ARG A 607 10.29 15.20 35.93
CA ARG A 607 9.80 15.63 37.24
C ARG A 607 8.44 15.01 37.48
N TYR A 608 8.39 14.07 38.42
CA TYR A 608 7.20 13.43 38.90
C TYR A 608 6.65 14.14 40.13
N ARG A 609 5.36 14.38 40.17
CA ARG A 609 4.65 14.85 41.34
C ARG A 609 3.53 13.86 41.64
N LEU A 610 3.54 13.32 42.85
CA LEU A 610 2.47 12.54 43.44
C LEU A 610 1.68 13.47 44.38
N ASP A 611 0.36 13.34 44.28
CA ASP A 611 -0.58 14.13 45.06
C ASP A 611 -1.68 13.17 45.55
N ASP A 612 -1.54 12.73 46.80
CA ASP A 612 -2.39 11.74 47.50
C ASP A 612 -2.64 10.45 46.68
N LEU A 613 -1.62 9.96 46.00
CA LEU A 613 -1.69 8.78 45.13
C LEU A 613 -0.47 7.86 45.29
N ASP A 614 -0.61 6.77 46.05
CA ASP A 614 0.45 5.74 46.18
C ASP A 614 0.42 4.75 45.01
N ILE A 615 1.00 5.16 43.86
CA ILE A 615 1.07 4.31 42.67
C ILE A 615 2.03 3.13 42.83
N PHE A 616 2.99 3.23 43.76
CA PHE A 616 3.97 2.18 44.02
C PHE A 616 3.56 1.24 45.16
N ARG A 617 2.51 1.60 45.95
CA ARG A 617 2.03 0.83 47.09
C ARG A 617 3.11 0.54 48.16
N ILE A 618 3.90 1.55 48.43
CA ILE A 618 4.97 1.52 49.42
C ILE A 618 4.82 2.60 50.49
N GLY A 619 3.63 3.26 50.53
CA GLY A 619 3.38 4.40 51.44
C GLY A 619 4.09 5.69 51.00
N TYR A 620 4.35 5.83 49.69
CA TYR A 620 4.83 7.07 49.06
C TYR A 620 3.75 7.63 48.17
N SER A 621 2.87 8.46 48.71
CA SER A 621 1.70 9.02 48.04
C SER A 621 1.81 10.51 47.76
N ASN A 622 2.68 11.23 48.44
CA ASN A 622 2.86 12.66 48.32
C ASN A 622 4.32 13.02 48.17
N GLY A 623 4.62 13.87 47.20
CA GLY A 623 5.98 14.37 47.02
C GLY A 623 6.34 14.67 45.57
N VAL A 624 7.57 15.12 45.40
CA VAL A 624 8.18 15.43 44.13
C VAL A 624 9.44 14.58 43.97
N SER A 625 9.51 13.82 42.86
CA SER A 625 10.72 13.08 42.47
C SER A 625 11.30 13.64 41.21
N ASN A 626 12.61 13.77 41.12
CA ASN A 626 13.33 14.20 39.95
C ASN A 626 14.15 13.04 39.41
N ASN A 627 14.12 12.82 38.11
CA ASN A 627 14.86 11.77 37.45
C ASN A 627 15.72 12.40 36.34
N ILE A 628 17.04 12.36 36.51
CA ILE A 628 17.98 12.64 35.44
C ILE A 628 18.55 11.32 35.01
N SER A 629 18.33 10.94 33.78
CA SER A 629 18.80 9.64 33.26
C SER A 629 19.55 9.80 31.93
N PHE A 630 20.66 9.09 31.84
CA PHE A 630 21.41 8.92 30.59
C PHE A 630 21.12 7.51 30.05
N ASN A 631 20.65 7.44 28.81
CA ASN A 631 20.40 6.16 28.14
C ASN A 631 21.29 6.02 26.91
N THR A 632 21.85 4.84 26.74
CA THR A 632 22.59 4.43 25.55
C THR A 632 21.93 3.19 24.96
N THR A 633 21.54 3.26 23.69
CA THR A 633 20.98 2.14 22.97
C THR A 633 21.83 1.83 21.73
N ILE A 634 22.21 0.56 21.58
CA ILE A 634 22.84 0.03 20.37
C ILE A 634 21.82 -0.89 19.72
N SER A 635 21.48 -0.64 18.47
CA SER A 635 20.50 -1.45 17.73
C SER A 635 20.97 -1.76 16.32
N ARG A 636 20.68 -2.99 15.87
CA ARG A 636 20.94 -3.44 14.50
C ARG A 636 19.65 -3.98 13.90
N ASN A 637 19.21 -3.39 12.80
CA ASN A 637 17.97 -3.73 12.13
C ASN A 637 18.21 -4.13 10.67
N THR A 638 17.94 -5.39 10.34
CA THR A 638 18.09 -5.98 9.00
C THR A 638 16.76 -6.51 8.45
N LEU A 639 15.64 -6.10 9.03
CA LEU A 639 14.32 -6.59 8.63
C LEU A 639 14.01 -6.24 7.17
N SER A 640 13.47 -7.21 6.44
CA SER A 640 13.12 -7.08 5.02
C SER A 640 11.92 -6.15 4.76
N ASP A 641 11.06 -5.98 5.75
CA ASP A 641 9.85 -5.14 5.68
C ASP A 641 9.45 -4.68 7.07
N PHE A 642 8.82 -3.52 7.16
CA PHE A 642 8.40 -2.96 8.44
C PHE A 642 7.09 -3.57 8.97
N GLN A 643 6.13 -3.83 8.07
CA GLN A 643 4.77 -4.28 8.44
C GLN A 643 4.70 -5.80 8.57
N PHE A 644 5.31 -6.52 7.64
CA PHE A 644 5.33 -7.97 7.61
C PHE A 644 6.72 -8.49 7.24
N PRO A 645 7.68 -8.46 8.18
CA PRO A 645 9.02 -8.98 7.94
C PRO A 645 8.99 -10.47 7.57
N ARG A 646 9.68 -10.83 6.49
CA ARG A 646 9.81 -12.21 6.00
C ARG A 646 11.16 -12.81 6.31
N SER A 647 12.15 -11.96 6.54
CA SER A 647 13.53 -12.32 6.85
C SER A 647 14.22 -11.18 7.57
N GLY A 648 15.33 -11.50 8.21
CA GLY A 648 16.18 -10.55 8.91
C GLY A 648 16.00 -10.58 10.43
N SER A 649 16.71 -9.71 11.09
CA SER A 649 16.73 -9.59 12.56
C SER A 649 16.68 -8.13 12.99
N ASN A 650 16.13 -7.90 14.17
CA ASN A 650 16.26 -6.64 14.89
C ASN A 650 16.74 -6.96 16.32
N ILE A 651 17.91 -6.45 16.69
CA ILE A 651 18.54 -6.68 17.98
C ILE A 651 18.86 -5.33 18.58
N SER A 652 18.51 -5.12 19.84
CA SER A 652 18.85 -3.90 20.58
C SER A 652 19.27 -4.20 22.02
N LEU A 653 20.25 -3.49 22.48
CA LEU A 653 20.69 -3.46 23.86
C LEU A 653 20.67 -2.01 24.33
N SER A 654 19.96 -1.74 25.43
CA SER A 654 19.94 -0.41 26.04
C SER A 654 20.34 -0.45 27.50
N GLY A 655 21.11 0.55 27.92
CA GLY A 655 21.47 0.81 29.29
C GLY A 655 21.03 2.20 29.69
N THR A 656 20.26 2.31 30.77
CA THR A 656 19.83 3.57 31.38
C THR A 656 20.49 3.74 32.74
N PHE A 657 21.08 4.88 32.97
CA PHE A 657 21.84 5.18 34.19
C PHE A 657 21.37 6.50 34.76
N THR A 658 21.04 6.53 36.03
CA THR A 658 20.87 7.76 36.80
C THR A 658 22.11 8.02 37.65
N PRO A 659 22.40 9.27 38.06
CA PRO A 659 23.48 9.50 38.99
C PRO A 659 23.25 8.83 40.37
N PRO A 660 24.27 8.25 41.01
CA PRO A 660 24.15 7.63 42.32
C PRO A 660 24.12 8.66 43.46
N TYR A 661 23.00 9.36 43.56
CA TYR A 661 22.84 10.49 44.51
C TYR A 661 23.06 10.06 45.96
N SER A 662 22.65 8.85 46.32
CA SER A 662 22.81 8.31 47.69
C SER A 662 24.27 8.11 48.10
N ALA A 663 25.16 7.81 47.12
CA ALA A 663 26.60 7.69 47.39
C ALA A 663 27.28 9.02 47.73
N LEU A 664 26.76 10.11 47.20
CA LEU A 664 27.26 11.47 47.42
C LEU A 664 26.69 12.09 48.67
N ARG A 665 25.68 11.48 49.27
CA ARG A 665 24.97 12.01 50.44
C ARG A 665 25.59 11.48 51.74
N LYS A 666 25.96 12.39 52.64
CA LYS A 666 26.55 12.09 53.93
C LYS A 666 25.49 11.84 55.03
N LYS A 667 24.29 12.44 54.91
CA LYS A 667 23.20 12.33 55.90
C LYS A 667 22.25 11.18 55.53
N ASN A 668 21.69 10.53 56.55
CA ASN A 668 20.62 9.53 56.33
C ASN A 668 19.34 10.20 55.77
N PHE A 669 18.51 9.41 55.11
CA PHE A 669 17.19 9.86 54.65
C PHE A 669 16.25 9.99 55.84
N VAL A 670 15.41 11.02 55.82
CA VAL A 670 14.44 11.29 56.90
C VAL A 670 13.16 10.50 56.68
N ASP A 671 12.67 10.48 55.48
CA ASP A 671 11.45 9.82 55.09
C ASP A 671 11.54 9.35 53.62
N LYS A 672 10.45 8.75 53.13
CA LYS A 672 10.36 8.26 51.74
C LYS A 672 10.33 9.40 50.70
N THR A 673 9.82 10.56 51.05
CA THR A 673 9.81 11.75 50.19
C THR A 673 11.23 12.23 49.97
N ASP A 674 12.05 12.24 51.02
CA ASP A 674 13.45 12.60 50.98
C ASP A 674 14.27 11.50 50.24
N THR A 675 13.94 10.22 50.47
CA THR A 675 14.60 9.07 49.79
C THR A 675 14.41 9.15 48.29
N TYR A 676 13.17 9.41 47.81
CA TYR A 676 12.83 9.40 46.40
C TYR A 676 12.82 10.79 45.75
N ARG A 677 13.35 11.80 46.41
CA ARG A 677 13.47 13.14 45.82
C ARG A 677 14.31 13.18 44.57
N TRP A 678 15.33 12.32 44.49
CA TRP A 678 16.14 12.04 43.32
C TRP A 678 16.11 10.56 43.06
N VAL A 679 15.60 10.20 41.90
CA VAL A 679 15.49 8.79 41.46
C VAL A 679 16.87 8.24 41.10
N GLU A 680 17.23 7.10 41.66
CA GLU A 680 18.49 6.44 41.30
C GLU A 680 18.28 4.97 41.00
N TYR A 681 18.82 4.54 39.84
CA TYR A 681 18.87 3.16 39.39
C TYR A 681 19.81 3.03 38.18
N HIS A 682 20.19 1.80 37.84
CA HIS A 682 20.63 1.46 36.50
C HIS A 682 19.71 0.38 35.95
N LYS A 683 19.46 0.44 34.65
CA LYS A 683 18.50 -0.45 33.99
C LYS A 683 19.06 -0.92 32.67
N TRP A 684 18.95 -2.22 32.43
CA TRP A 684 19.42 -2.87 31.22
C TRP A 684 18.24 -3.55 30.54
N MET A 685 18.13 -3.38 29.22
CA MET A 685 17.11 -4.04 28.41
C MET A 685 17.74 -4.63 27.17
N PHE A 686 17.39 -5.88 26.91
CA PHE A 686 17.78 -6.60 25.73
C PHE A 686 16.53 -7.05 24.97
N ASP A 687 16.43 -6.65 23.70
CA ASP A 687 15.37 -7.03 22.80
C ASP A 687 15.99 -7.64 21.54
N ALA A 688 15.54 -8.83 21.16
CA ALA A 688 15.94 -9.48 19.91
C ALA A 688 14.75 -10.10 19.20
N SER A 689 14.69 -9.91 17.90
CA SER A 689 13.70 -10.57 17.03
C SER A 689 14.36 -11.10 15.77
N TYR A 690 13.95 -12.28 15.35
CA TYR A 690 14.41 -12.95 14.15
C TYR A 690 13.24 -13.45 13.33
N TYR A 691 13.31 -13.26 12.02
CA TYR A 691 12.28 -13.67 11.07
C TYR A 691 12.87 -14.52 9.97
N ALA A 692 12.22 -15.64 9.67
CA ALA A 692 12.62 -16.53 8.58
C ALA A 692 11.40 -17.07 7.85
N THR A 693 11.45 -17.08 6.53
CA THR A 693 10.43 -17.77 5.73
C THR A 693 10.71 -19.27 5.75
N ILE A 694 9.81 -20.06 6.33
CA ILE A 694 9.96 -21.54 6.40
C ILE A 694 9.61 -22.15 5.04
N THR A 695 8.43 -21.84 4.52
CA THR A 695 7.98 -22.35 3.22
C THR A 695 6.92 -21.43 2.63
N GLY A 696 7.07 -21.09 1.35
CA GLY A 696 6.13 -20.30 0.59
C GLY A 696 5.84 -18.93 1.20
N LYS A 697 4.72 -18.81 1.93
CA LYS A 697 4.30 -17.58 2.60
C LYS A 697 4.37 -17.65 4.13
N LEU A 698 4.67 -18.82 4.68
CA LEU A 698 4.73 -19.04 6.12
C LEU A 698 6.03 -18.50 6.69
N VAL A 699 5.93 -17.60 7.67
CA VAL A 699 7.06 -16.95 8.32
C VAL A 699 7.11 -17.37 9.80
N LEU A 700 8.28 -17.81 10.25
CA LEU A 700 8.60 -17.94 11.66
C LEU A 700 9.10 -16.60 12.19
N SER A 701 8.59 -16.19 13.34
CA SER A 701 9.08 -15.07 14.13
C SER A 701 9.47 -15.59 15.50
N ALA A 702 10.70 -15.40 15.91
CA ALA A 702 11.18 -15.67 17.25
C ALA A 702 11.62 -14.36 17.91
N ARG A 703 11.17 -14.11 19.14
CA ARG A 703 11.49 -12.88 19.87
C ARG A 703 11.87 -13.20 21.30
N THR A 704 12.82 -12.44 21.84
CA THR A 704 13.17 -12.47 23.25
C THR A 704 13.31 -11.05 23.78
N HIS A 705 12.83 -10.85 25.00
CA HIS A 705 12.90 -9.57 25.71
C HIS A 705 13.33 -9.85 27.14
N MET A 706 14.31 -9.11 27.62
CA MET A 706 14.82 -9.23 28.98
C MET A 706 15.10 -7.85 29.55
N GLY A 707 14.84 -7.68 30.82
CA GLY A 707 15.11 -6.43 31.53
C GLY A 707 15.61 -6.67 32.95
N PHE A 708 16.53 -5.83 33.37
CA PHE A 708 17.18 -5.86 34.66
C PHE A 708 17.25 -4.45 35.23
N LEU A 709 16.73 -4.24 36.43
CA LEU A 709 16.77 -2.98 37.18
C LEU A 709 17.67 -3.17 38.40
N GLY A 710 18.79 -2.46 38.48
CA GLY A 710 19.73 -2.51 39.57
C GLY A 710 19.72 -1.28 40.47
N ALA A 711 20.24 -1.43 41.66
CA ALA A 711 20.50 -0.36 42.61
C ALA A 711 22.00 -0.12 42.74
N TYR A 712 22.40 1.09 43.08
CA TYR A 712 23.82 1.45 43.34
C TYR A 712 24.28 1.09 44.76
N GLY A 713 23.33 0.85 45.67
CA GLY A 713 23.64 0.52 47.02
C GLY A 713 22.41 0.29 47.89
N ASP A 714 22.60 -0.04 49.18
CA ASP A 714 21.51 -0.40 50.09
C ASP A 714 20.79 0.81 50.69
N LYS A 715 21.36 2.01 50.63
CA LYS A 715 20.75 3.22 51.24
C LYS A 715 19.39 3.56 50.69
N VAL A 716 19.20 3.43 49.38
CA VAL A 716 17.91 3.59 48.67
C VAL A 716 17.32 2.25 48.28
N GLY A 717 18.20 1.28 47.97
CA GLY A 717 17.79 -0.01 47.45
C GLY A 717 17.20 0.07 46.03
N TYR A 718 16.38 -0.89 45.67
CA TYR A 718 15.77 -0.92 44.34
C TYR A 718 14.69 0.16 44.22
N SER A 719 14.88 1.05 43.26
CA SER A 719 13.94 2.14 42.95
C SER A 719 12.53 1.60 42.67
N PRO A 720 11.47 2.26 43.16
CA PRO A 720 10.11 1.99 42.75
C PRO A 720 9.81 2.49 41.32
N PHE A 721 10.63 3.42 40.80
CA PHE A 721 10.55 3.91 39.44
C PHE A 721 11.29 2.94 38.48
N GLY A 722 10.81 2.86 37.25
CA GLY A 722 11.47 2.09 36.18
C GLY A 722 11.31 0.57 36.29
N ARG A 723 10.45 0.07 37.19
CA ARG A 723 10.18 -1.35 37.35
C ARG A 723 9.41 -1.96 36.20
N PHE A 724 9.37 -3.30 36.15
CA PHE A 724 8.72 -4.06 35.13
C PHE A 724 7.37 -4.60 35.61
N ILE A 725 6.35 -4.46 34.76
CA ILE A 725 5.01 -5.01 34.99
C ILE A 725 4.68 -5.95 33.84
N VAL A 726 4.32 -7.20 34.14
CA VAL A 726 4.11 -8.23 33.12
C VAL A 726 2.66 -8.73 33.16
N GLY A 727 2.11 -9.03 31.98
CA GLY A 727 0.77 -9.59 31.79
C GLY A 727 -0.08 -8.82 30.78
N GLY A 728 -1.11 -9.47 30.26
CA GLY A 728 -2.12 -8.87 29.42
C GLY A 728 -1.70 -8.54 28.01
N SER A 729 -2.36 -7.55 27.45
CA SER A 729 -2.12 -7.09 26.07
C SER A 729 -0.84 -6.28 25.89
N GLY A 730 -0.22 -5.82 26.97
CA GLY A 730 0.93 -4.91 26.92
C GLY A 730 0.62 -3.51 26.39
N LEU A 731 -0.65 -3.19 26.19
CA LEU A 731 -1.08 -1.89 25.63
C LEU A 731 -0.68 -0.72 26.50
N ALA A 732 -0.68 -0.92 27.80
CA ALA A 732 -0.28 0.11 28.74
C ALA A 732 1.23 0.40 28.71
N GLY A 733 2.04 -0.39 27.95
CA GLY A 733 3.51 -0.38 28.07
C GLY A 733 4.27 0.29 26.97
N GLN A 734 3.64 0.76 25.91
CA GLN A 734 4.41 1.41 24.84
C GLN A 734 4.37 2.95 24.95
N GLY A 735 5.17 3.47 25.84
CA GLY A 735 5.59 4.88 25.87
C GLY A 735 4.60 5.90 26.36
N SER A 736 3.31 5.55 26.52
CA SER A 736 2.29 6.56 26.75
C SER A 736 1.36 6.31 27.95
N PHE A 737 1.33 5.09 28.48
CA PHE A 737 0.44 4.73 29.58
C PHE A 737 1.17 4.27 30.84
N SER A 738 2.50 4.30 30.79
CA SER A 738 3.32 4.00 31.97
C SER A 738 3.25 5.15 32.97
N LEU A 739 2.86 4.85 34.19
CA LEU A 739 3.04 5.75 35.30
C LEU A 739 4.43 5.48 35.90
N ALA A 740 5.13 6.53 36.30
CA ALA A 740 6.42 6.42 36.99
C ALA A 740 7.51 5.63 36.27
N ASP A 741 7.59 5.76 34.95
CA ASP A 741 8.63 5.14 34.10
C ASP A 741 8.65 3.60 34.11
N GLN A 742 7.53 3.00 34.50
CA GLN A 742 7.37 1.53 34.50
C GLN A 742 7.27 1.01 33.08
N ASP A 743 7.95 -0.09 32.78
CA ASP A 743 7.74 -0.84 31.52
C ASP A 743 6.66 -1.90 31.71
N ILE A 744 5.64 -1.82 30.86
CA ILE A 744 4.57 -2.80 30.85
C ILE A 744 4.80 -3.76 29.69
N ILE A 745 5.01 -5.03 30.01
CA ILE A 745 5.31 -6.10 29.07
C ILE A 745 4.08 -6.98 28.91
N GLY A 746 3.54 -7.04 27.70
CA GLY A 746 2.41 -7.92 27.42
C GLY A 746 2.80 -9.38 27.54
N LEU A 747 1.91 -10.21 28.08
CA LEU A 747 1.99 -11.66 28.08
C LEU A 747 0.59 -12.21 27.83
N ARG A 748 0.36 -12.64 26.59
CA ARG A 748 -0.97 -13.09 26.14
C ARG A 748 -1.39 -14.37 26.89
N GLY A 749 -2.67 -14.54 27.16
CA GLY A 749 -3.19 -15.64 27.96
C GLY A 749 -3.16 -15.36 29.46
N TYR A 750 -2.69 -14.18 29.88
CA TYR A 750 -2.70 -13.71 31.25
C TYR A 750 -3.41 -12.37 31.35
N GLN A 751 -3.99 -12.05 32.51
CA GLN A 751 -4.60 -10.76 32.78
C GLN A 751 -3.54 -9.66 32.87
N ASP A 752 -3.96 -8.42 32.63
CA ASP A 752 -3.08 -7.26 32.74
C ASP A 752 -2.47 -7.16 34.14
N GLN A 753 -1.14 -6.97 34.21
CA GLN A 753 -0.38 -6.71 35.43
C GLN A 753 -0.39 -7.85 36.47
N LYS A 754 -0.80 -9.04 36.10
CA LYS A 754 -0.97 -10.17 37.05
C LYS A 754 0.20 -11.17 37.10
N VAL A 755 1.24 -10.97 36.29
CA VAL A 755 2.41 -11.86 36.28
C VAL A 755 3.58 -11.21 37.01
N GLY A 756 4.04 -11.82 38.08
CA GLY A 756 5.19 -11.36 38.86
C GLY A 756 4.89 -11.17 40.34
N PRO A 757 5.68 -10.38 41.07
CA PRO A 757 5.49 -10.17 42.48
C PRO A 757 4.20 -9.35 42.71
N LEU A 758 3.21 -9.96 43.33
CA LEU A 758 1.93 -9.37 43.70
C LEU A 758 1.83 -9.11 45.21
N ALA A 759 1.25 -7.98 45.57
CA ALA A 759 0.83 -7.72 46.94
C ALA A 759 -0.46 -8.50 47.28
N ALA A 760 -0.84 -8.56 48.55
CA ALA A 760 -2.01 -9.28 49.04
C ALA A 760 -3.33 -8.87 48.34
N ASN A 761 -3.44 -7.65 47.87
CA ASN A 761 -4.56 -7.16 47.09
C ASN A 761 -4.56 -7.54 45.61
N GLY A 762 -3.60 -8.41 45.17
CA GLY A 762 -3.48 -8.93 43.81
C GLY A 762 -3.00 -7.95 42.76
N TYR A 763 -2.35 -6.84 43.16
CA TYR A 763 -1.70 -5.91 42.26
C TYR A 763 -0.16 -5.98 42.36
N PRO A 764 0.62 -5.44 41.40
CA PRO A 764 2.07 -5.47 41.48
C PRO A 764 2.60 -4.90 42.82
N ALA A 765 3.43 -5.70 43.51
CA ALA A 765 4.10 -5.26 44.72
C ALA A 765 5.18 -4.24 44.41
N SER A 766 5.31 -3.20 45.22
CA SER A 766 6.35 -2.14 45.08
C SER A 766 6.44 -1.53 43.67
N GLY A 767 5.34 -1.54 42.95
CA GLY A 767 5.30 -1.02 41.58
C GLY A 767 5.81 -1.96 40.48
N GLY A 768 6.01 -3.24 40.77
CA GLY A 768 6.43 -4.29 39.82
C GLY A 768 7.74 -4.98 40.17
N GLY A 769 8.22 -5.86 39.31
CA GLY A 769 9.48 -6.57 39.45
C GLY A 769 10.71 -5.78 38.99
N ILE A 770 11.87 -6.32 39.33
CA ILE A 770 13.18 -5.76 38.96
C ILE A 770 13.88 -6.56 37.85
N VAL A 771 13.41 -7.79 37.60
CA VAL A 771 13.90 -8.63 36.51
C VAL A 771 12.72 -9.24 35.79
N TYR A 772 12.77 -9.20 34.48
CA TYR A 772 11.83 -9.97 33.66
C TYR A 772 12.51 -10.64 32.47
N ASN A 773 11.90 -11.70 32.00
CA ASN A 773 12.19 -12.27 30.69
C ASN A 773 10.89 -12.63 29.96
N LYS A 774 10.96 -12.64 28.64
CA LYS A 774 9.87 -13.06 27.77
C LYS A 774 10.43 -13.66 26.49
N TYR A 775 9.89 -14.80 26.11
CA TYR A 775 10.19 -15.49 24.85
C TYR A 775 8.90 -15.67 24.08
N VAL A 776 8.96 -15.42 22.77
CA VAL A 776 7.78 -15.49 21.87
C VAL A 776 8.18 -16.20 20.60
N MET A 777 7.41 -17.21 20.22
CA MET A 777 7.47 -17.84 18.91
C MET A 777 6.14 -17.66 18.21
N GLU A 778 6.16 -17.20 16.96
CA GLU A 778 4.95 -17.02 16.14
C GLU A 778 5.13 -17.62 14.75
N LEU A 779 4.12 -18.34 14.29
CA LEU A 779 3.97 -18.74 12.91
C LEU A 779 2.97 -17.80 12.24
N ARG A 780 3.43 -17.00 11.30
CA ARG A 780 2.66 -15.93 10.65
C ARG A 780 2.34 -16.30 9.21
N TYR A 781 1.10 -16.15 8.81
CA TYR A 781 0.65 -16.38 7.45
C TYR A 781 -0.08 -15.16 6.89
N PRO A 782 0.42 -14.53 5.81
CA PRO A 782 -0.21 -13.35 5.23
C PRO A 782 -1.43 -13.76 4.40
N VAL A 783 -2.57 -13.14 4.72
CA VAL A 783 -3.81 -13.24 3.96
C VAL A 783 -3.82 -12.23 2.81
N SER A 784 -3.38 -10.99 3.11
CA SER A 784 -3.21 -9.91 2.15
C SER A 784 -1.96 -9.10 2.50
N LEU A 785 -1.14 -8.77 1.50
CA LEU A 785 0.02 -7.87 1.64
C LEU A 785 -0.21 -6.57 0.84
N ASN A 786 -1.46 -6.17 0.63
CA ASN A 786 -1.76 -4.90 -0.01
C ASN A 786 -1.32 -3.76 0.92
N PRO A 787 -0.54 -2.77 0.45
CA PRO A 787 -0.14 -1.61 1.25
C PRO A 787 -1.29 -0.83 1.91
N GLN A 788 -2.48 -0.85 1.29
CA GLN A 788 -3.68 -0.23 1.85
C GLN A 788 -4.33 -1.03 2.98
N ALA A 789 -4.09 -2.36 3.04
CA ALA A 789 -4.59 -3.24 4.09
C ALA A 789 -3.77 -4.52 4.14
N THR A 790 -2.69 -4.53 4.95
CA THR A 790 -1.92 -5.74 5.22
C THR A 790 -2.63 -6.57 6.28
N ILE A 791 -3.00 -7.80 5.94
CA ILE A 791 -3.75 -8.71 6.82
C ILE A 791 -2.97 -10.01 6.97
N PHE A 792 -2.72 -10.44 8.19
CA PHE A 792 -2.13 -11.74 8.47
C PHE A 792 -2.72 -12.38 9.72
N ILE A 793 -2.69 -13.69 9.74
CA ILE A 793 -3.05 -14.52 10.88
C ILE A 793 -1.77 -15.13 11.48
N LEU A 794 -1.83 -15.45 12.76
CA LEU A 794 -0.70 -16.04 13.46
C LEU A 794 -1.15 -17.06 14.50
N GLY A 795 -0.33 -18.09 14.70
CA GLY A 795 -0.34 -18.93 15.87
C GLY A 795 0.87 -18.57 16.72
N PHE A 796 0.73 -18.53 18.02
CA PHE A 796 1.82 -18.18 18.91
C PHE A 796 1.97 -19.14 20.10
N ALA A 797 3.20 -19.22 20.57
CA ALA A 797 3.55 -19.75 21.87
C ALA A 797 4.47 -18.75 22.55
N GLU A 798 4.19 -18.40 23.79
CA GLU A 798 5.01 -17.48 24.55
C GLU A 798 5.13 -17.88 26.00
N GLY A 799 6.20 -17.44 26.63
CA GLY A 799 6.46 -17.64 28.04
C GLY A 799 7.27 -16.48 28.59
N GLY A 800 6.94 -16.05 29.78
CA GLY A 800 7.64 -14.97 30.45
C GLY A 800 7.34 -14.95 31.94
N ASN A 801 8.16 -14.25 32.68
CA ASN A 801 7.94 -14.04 34.11
C ASN A 801 8.61 -12.74 34.58
N ASN A 802 8.34 -12.37 35.82
CA ASN A 802 8.80 -11.14 36.43
C ASN A 802 9.10 -11.40 37.91
N TRP A 803 10.25 -10.99 38.41
CA TRP A 803 10.72 -11.27 39.76
C TRP A 803 11.02 -9.99 40.54
N GLY A 804 10.75 -10.06 41.83
CA GLY A 804 10.95 -8.95 42.78
C GLY A 804 12.38 -8.82 43.25
N THR A 805 13.16 -9.91 43.16
CA THR A 805 14.58 -9.98 43.58
C THR A 805 15.43 -10.76 42.60
N TYR A 806 16.73 -10.47 42.55
CA TYR A 806 17.69 -11.27 41.75
C TYR A 806 17.86 -12.70 42.25
N LYS A 807 17.65 -12.94 43.56
CA LYS A 807 17.74 -14.27 44.13
C LYS A 807 16.64 -15.22 43.63
N GLU A 808 15.49 -14.70 43.32
CA GLU A 808 14.34 -15.43 42.79
C GLU A 808 14.44 -15.68 41.28
N PHE A 809 15.34 -14.98 40.60
CA PHE A 809 15.43 -15.04 39.15
C PHE A 809 15.81 -16.43 38.65
N ASN A 810 14.89 -17.07 37.95
CA ASN A 810 15.11 -18.30 37.21
C ASN A 810 14.58 -18.12 35.77
N PRO A 811 15.45 -18.05 34.75
CA PRO A 811 15.03 -17.75 33.37
C PRO A 811 14.14 -18.83 32.75
N PHE A 812 14.01 -19.99 33.38
CA PHE A 812 13.20 -21.13 32.93
C PHE A 812 11.87 -21.26 33.70
N ASP A 813 11.70 -20.55 34.81
CA ASP A 813 10.40 -20.46 35.51
C ASP A 813 9.48 -19.49 34.76
N LEU A 814 8.82 -19.99 33.71
CA LEU A 814 8.03 -19.21 32.78
C LEU A 814 6.53 -19.43 32.98
N LYS A 815 5.78 -18.39 32.95
CA LYS A 815 4.31 -18.41 32.77
C LYS A 815 4.03 -18.55 31.28
N ARG A 816 3.60 -19.75 30.87
CA ARG A 816 3.50 -20.18 29.46
C ARG A 816 2.10 -20.00 28.93
N SER A 817 1.99 -19.64 27.69
CA SER A 817 0.73 -19.54 26.97
C SER A 817 0.88 -19.89 25.49
N ALA A 818 -0.23 -20.26 24.86
CA ALA A 818 -0.31 -20.44 23.44
C ALA A 818 -1.66 -19.95 22.93
N GLY A 819 -1.75 -19.61 21.65
CA GLY A 819 -2.96 -19.09 21.09
C GLY A 819 -2.88 -18.75 19.62
N VAL A 820 -3.92 -18.09 19.16
CA VAL A 820 -4.06 -17.63 17.77
C VAL A 820 -4.42 -16.15 17.73
N GLY A 821 -4.04 -15.50 16.65
CA GLY A 821 -4.34 -14.08 16.49
C GLY A 821 -4.49 -13.66 15.04
N ALA A 822 -5.05 -12.50 14.86
CA ALA A 822 -5.17 -11.82 13.58
C ALA A 822 -4.63 -10.39 13.70
N ARG A 823 -4.03 -9.93 12.62
CA ARG A 823 -3.50 -8.57 12.50
C ARG A 823 -4.01 -7.95 11.22
N ILE A 824 -4.46 -6.71 11.31
CA ILE A 824 -4.90 -5.89 10.20
C ILE A 824 -4.18 -4.56 10.31
N PHE A 825 -3.29 -4.27 9.37
CA PHE A 825 -2.67 -2.96 9.28
C PHE A 825 -3.45 -2.09 8.30
N MET A 826 -3.84 -0.91 8.75
CA MET A 826 -4.48 0.13 7.93
C MET A 826 -3.71 1.44 8.11
N PRO A 827 -3.29 2.14 7.03
CA PRO A 827 -2.47 3.35 7.14
C PRO A 827 -3.05 4.44 8.06
N ALA A 828 -4.38 4.58 8.09
CA ALA A 828 -5.05 5.59 8.91
C ALA A 828 -5.17 5.22 10.40
N PHE A 829 -5.23 3.93 10.74
CA PHE A 829 -5.50 3.44 12.11
C PHE A 829 -4.34 2.65 12.71
N GLY A 830 -3.28 2.40 11.93
CA GLY A 830 -2.17 1.57 12.35
C GLY A 830 -2.51 0.07 12.37
N LEU A 831 -1.88 -0.68 13.25
CA LEU A 831 -2.06 -2.12 13.40
C LEU A 831 -3.19 -2.43 14.37
N LEU A 832 -4.22 -3.12 13.88
CA LEU A 832 -5.27 -3.73 14.71
C LEU A 832 -4.90 -5.18 14.99
N GLY A 833 -4.97 -5.59 16.25
CA GLY A 833 -4.68 -6.95 16.68
C GLY A 833 -5.80 -7.52 17.54
N ILE A 834 -6.15 -8.77 17.29
CA ILE A 834 -7.04 -9.56 18.13
C ILE A 834 -6.33 -10.87 18.39
N ASP A 835 -6.12 -11.22 19.65
CA ASP A 835 -5.53 -12.48 20.08
C ASP A 835 -6.46 -13.21 21.03
N TRP A 836 -6.56 -14.50 20.83
CA TRP A 836 -7.08 -15.43 21.83
C TRP A 836 -5.90 -16.26 22.34
N GLY A 837 -5.61 -16.18 23.63
CA GLY A 837 -4.54 -16.89 24.28
C GLY A 837 -5.01 -17.71 25.46
N TYR A 838 -4.40 -18.88 25.68
CA TYR A 838 -4.66 -19.74 26.83
C TYR A 838 -3.42 -19.79 27.72
N GLY A 839 -3.51 -19.29 28.94
CA GLY A 839 -2.45 -19.35 29.95
C GLY A 839 -2.48 -20.70 30.69
N PHE A 840 -1.37 -21.43 30.62
CA PHE A 840 -1.25 -22.78 31.18
C PHE A 840 -0.90 -22.82 32.66
N ASP A 841 -0.32 -21.76 33.19
CA ASP A 841 0.22 -21.72 34.52
C ASP A 841 -0.64 -20.85 35.44
N ARG A 842 -0.51 -21.09 36.75
CA ARG A 842 -1.20 -20.34 37.80
C ARG A 842 -0.50 -19.00 38.01
N ILE A 843 -1.28 -17.98 38.31
CA ILE A 843 -0.80 -16.68 38.78
C ILE A 843 -0.66 -16.75 40.30
N GLN A 844 0.27 -16.01 40.88
CA GLN A 844 0.44 -15.92 42.32
C GLN A 844 -0.88 -15.49 43.00
N GLY A 845 -1.29 -16.22 44.02
CA GLY A 845 -2.54 -15.95 44.76
C GLY A 845 -3.82 -16.48 44.11
N GLU A 846 -3.74 -17.07 42.89
CA GLU A 846 -4.91 -17.62 42.20
C GLU A 846 -4.93 -19.16 42.30
N PRO A 847 -6.07 -19.78 42.70
CA PRO A 847 -6.14 -21.25 42.83
C PRO A 847 -6.17 -21.97 41.46
N LYS A 848 -6.60 -21.28 40.40
CA LYS A 848 -6.79 -21.83 39.05
C LYS A 848 -5.73 -21.33 38.09
N ARG A 849 -5.55 -22.05 36.97
CA ARG A 849 -4.78 -21.57 35.81
C ARG A 849 -5.40 -20.32 35.23
N SER A 850 -4.60 -19.47 34.57
CA SER A 850 -5.11 -18.23 33.96
C SER A 850 -6.22 -18.47 32.91
N GLY A 851 -6.10 -19.60 32.15
CA GLY A 851 -7.13 -20.02 31.18
C GLY A 851 -7.23 -19.11 29.95
N PRO A 852 -8.42 -19.09 29.30
CA PRO A 852 -8.61 -18.34 28.07
C PRO A 852 -8.72 -16.84 28.34
N GLN A 853 -7.99 -16.05 27.55
CA GLN A 853 -8.00 -14.59 27.58
C GLN A 853 -8.11 -14.03 26.16
N PHE A 854 -8.88 -12.98 25.99
CA PHE A 854 -8.93 -12.19 24.76
C PHE A 854 -8.14 -10.90 24.94
N HIS A 855 -7.31 -10.59 23.95
CA HIS A 855 -6.54 -9.36 23.93
C HIS A 855 -6.83 -8.60 22.63
N PHE A 856 -7.15 -7.33 22.76
CA PHE A 856 -7.41 -6.44 21.65
C PHE A 856 -6.40 -5.30 21.64
N THR A 857 -5.81 -5.02 20.47
CA THR A 857 -4.82 -3.96 20.32
C THR A 857 -5.13 -3.07 19.13
N ILE A 858 -4.95 -1.76 19.27
CA ILE A 858 -5.09 -0.78 18.19
C ILE A 858 -3.84 0.10 18.18
N GLY A 859 -3.24 0.25 16.98
CA GLY A 859 -2.13 1.17 16.76
C GLY A 859 -0.75 0.66 17.14
N GLN A 860 -0.63 -0.52 17.77
CA GLN A 860 0.66 -1.01 18.28
C GLN A 860 0.83 -2.53 18.06
N GLN A 861 2.09 -2.96 17.89
CA GLN A 861 2.44 -4.39 18.01
C GLN A 861 2.58 -4.74 19.49
N ILE A 862 2.09 -5.91 19.90
CA ILE A 862 2.39 -6.48 21.21
C ILE A 862 3.90 -6.79 21.22
N ARG A 863 4.66 -6.09 22.03
CA ARG A 863 6.09 -6.35 22.29
C ARG A 863 6.33 -7.71 22.90
#